data_2044eadc984fc3e32c851e03218ba4b5
#
_entry.id   2044eadc984fc3e32c851e03218ba4b5
#
_cell.length_a   1.000
_cell.length_b   1.000
_cell.length_c   1.000
_cell.angle_alpha   90.00
_cell.angle_beta   90.00
_cell.angle_gamma   90.00
#
_symmetry.space_group_name_H-M   'P 1'
#
loop_
_entity.id
_entity.type
_entity.pdbx_description
1 polymer ?
#
loop_
_entity_poly.entity_id
_entity_poly.type
_entity_poly.pdbx_seq_one_letter_code
_entity_poly.pdbx_strand_id
1 'polypeptide(L)'
;MAINLKRALLLSVSSATLAALLPITAISNADTLPSFKPIARGALSNDSIYFVMTDRFENGNTNNDDAGIPGGVEVNGLDKKDIGYFHGGDFSGLTSRLSYIRDLGFTSIWITPPVVQNWIQIGSAAYHGYWGIDFTTVDPHLGTESEFKAMVSRAHELGLKVIVDIVANHTGDIIKNSYGMYNYVSLDMAPYKDSRGRVFELDKFIGKQNFPKLDVKKSFPRPPVVSKVNKNIKKPAFLNDLTNYHNRGDSTFSGESSIYGDFFGLDDLFTEKPEVVKGMIKLWSSWITKFDIDGYRIDTAKHVNPEFWNAFIPKIMETARKAGKKDFGIFGEVYDANPYMLSTFVQEQSFPSVLDFGFQRHGLAFAKTDGQVPRLIDLFNQDDLYTTATQSAYGMPTFLGNHDMGRVGSFIHSATYGDEELTLRRSMLANDVLFFSRGAPVLYYGDEKGMVGDSGDKAARQDMFPTEVVEWQEEYRIGSSPIGLRSSFDVINPLQIQITQINELIARNPALRKGTQQLRKTSRSAIAFSRYLDGQEFLVILNSSEDSDTLDIPVTTDSSWEQIYGGNAKFSVAGKMVSITVPAISTVVLKAKSTFTAKDKISVNLAKIDYDFSTPNWLALRATVPGDEFVQVNFQARVKGSGKWGNVGTSDRRTFETDEVKGGLHRVFLTPRKFKSGTTIEVIAIARNENNEIAYSKVREFKITY
;
A
#
# COMPACT_ATOMS: atom_id res chain seq x y z
N MET A 1 -18.78 16.77 66.44
CA MET A 1 -19.74 15.84 67.03
C MET A 1 -19.48 14.50 66.34
N ALA A 2 -18.56 13.59 66.80
CA ALA A 2 -18.69 12.76 68.02
C ALA A 2 -19.93 11.85 67.89
N ILE A 3 -19.83 10.56 67.77
CA ILE A 3 -19.48 9.50 68.75
C ILE A 3 -19.75 8.18 68.01
N ASN A 4 -18.84 7.22 67.82
CA ASN A 4 -18.46 6.09 68.71
C ASN A 4 -19.63 5.17 69.15
N LEU A 5 -19.61 3.86 69.06
CA LEU A 5 -18.82 2.77 69.74
C LEU A 5 -19.45 1.41 69.39
N LYS A 6 -18.65 0.40 69.01
CA LYS A 6 -18.08 -0.73 69.77
C LYS A 6 -18.97 -1.90 70.21
N ARG A 7 -18.39 -3.08 69.97
CA ARG A 7 -18.35 -4.39 70.72
C ARG A 7 -19.46 -5.40 70.44
N ALA A 8 -19.18 -6.60 70.06
CA ALA A 8 -18.42 -7.77 70.45
C ALA A 8 -19.31 -8.81 71.23
N LEU A 9 -19.32 -10.03 70.86
CA LEU A 9 -18.79 -11.15 71.66
C LEU A 9 -19.00 -12.54 71.01
N LEU A 10 -18.05 -13.37 71.22
CA LEU A 10 -17.87 -14.79 70.89
C LEU A 10 -19.00 -15.69 71.43
N LEU A 11 -19.22 -16.82 70.77
CA LEU A 11 -19.31 -18.15 71.45
C LEU A 11 -19.00 -19.28 70.48
N SER A 12 -18.07 -20.14 70.86
CA SER A 12 -17.60 -21.35 70.26
C SER A 12 -18.52 -22.53 70.53
N VAL A 13 -18.77 -23.37 69.51
CA VAL A 13 -19.06 -24.81 69.76
C VAL A 13 -18.37 -25.62 68.66
N SER A 14 -17.47 -26.46 69.06
CA SER A 14 -16.79 -27.49 68.28
C SER A 14 -17.73 -28.65 68.02
N SER A 15 -17.75 -29.12 66.77
CA SER A 15 -18.19 -30.50 66.45
C SER A 15 -17.34 -31.00 65.28
N ALA A 16 -16.52 -31.99 65.56
CA ALA A 16 -15.74 -32.73 64.60
C ALA A 16 -16.67 -33.58 63.71
N THR A 17 -16.55 -33.44 62.44
CA THR A 17 -17.07 -34.41 61.47
C THR A 17 -16.02 -34.72 60.39
N LEU A 18 -15.75 -36.03 60.25
CA LEU A 18 -14.85 -36.66 59.30
C LEU A 18 -15.06 -36.13 57.89
N ALA A 19 -14.04 -35.47 57.30
CA ALA A 19 -14.01 -35.12 55.91
C ALA A 19 -13.45 -36.31 55.11
N ALA A 20 -14.31 -36.95 54.35
CA ALA A 20 -13.89 -37.88 53.30
C ALA A 20 -13.14 -37.06 52.23
N LEU A 21 -11.88 -37.39 52.00
CA LEU A 21 -11.06 -36.93 50.88
C LEU A 21 -11.65 -37.51 49.60
N LEU A 22 -12.48 -36.74 48.90
CA LEU A 22 -12.74 -36.95 47.47
C LEU A 22 -11.54 -36.44 46.70
N PRO A 23 -11.03 -37.16 45.70
CA PRO A 23 -9.97 -36.64 44.87
C PRO A 23 -10.52 -35.43 44.10
N ILE A 24 -9.87 -34.29 44.24
CA ILE A 24 -10.05 -33.14 43.34
C ILE A 24 -9.53 -33.62 42.00
N THR A 25 -10.40 -34.16 41.19
CA THR A 25 -10.13 -34.28 39.75
C THR A 25 -9.90 -32.86 39.26
N ALA A 26 -8.65 -32.58 38.88
CA ALA A 26 -8.33 -31.38 38.13
C ALA A 26 -9.31 -31.29 36.94
N ILE A 27 -10.20 -30.30 36.97
CA ILE A 27 -11.00 -29.94 35.81
C ILE A 27 -9.97 -29.56 34.75
N SER A 28 -9.73 -30.47 33.82
CA SER A 28 -9.02 -30.14 32.60
C SER A 28 -9.75 -28.94 32.03
N ASN A 29 -9.07 -27.81 31.81
CA ASN A 29 -9.60 -26.70 31.06
C ASN A 29 -10.17 -27.29 29.78
N ALA A 30 -11.51 -27.37 29.70
CA ALA A 30 -12.17 -27.73 28.47
C ALA A 30 -11.65 -26.76 27.42
N ASP A 31 -11.07 -27.28 26.35
CA ASP A 31 -10.54 -26.51 25.23
C ASP A 31 -11.66 -25.61 24.68
N THR A 32 -11.68 -24.38 25.10
CA THR A 32 -12.68 -23.43 24.61
C THR A 32 -12.40 -23.15 23.13
N LEU A 33 -13.40 -23.39 22.28
CA LEU A 33 -13.32 -23.05 20.86
C LEU A 33 -13.01 -21.55 20.72
N PRO A 34 -12.16 -21.15 19.76
CA PRO A 34 -11.83 -19.75 19.59
C PRO A 34 -13.00 -18.94 19.04
N SER A 35 -13.08 -17.66 19.42
CA SER A 35 -14.06 -16.72 18.86
C SER A 35 -13.73 -16.36 17.42
N PHE A 36 -14.74 -16.20 16.59
CA PHE A 36 -14.62 -15.71 15.22
C PHE A 36 -13.97 -14.30 15.19
N LYS A 37 -13.11 -14.04 14.22
CA LYS A 37 -12.52 -12.74 13.94
C LYS A 37 -12.92 -12.30 12.53
N PRO A 38 -13.56 -11.13 12.35
CA PRO A 38 -13.92 -10.64 11.02
C PRO A 38 -12.67 -10.31 10.20
N ILE A 39 -12.86 -10.16 8.87
CA ILE A 39 -11.78 -9.75 8.00
C ILE A 39 -11.24 -8.38 8.40
N ALA A 40 -9.93 -8.28 8.47
CA ALA A 40 -9.22 -7.02 8.64
C ALA A 40 -8.92 -6.42 7.26
N ARG A 41 -9.45 -5.23 6.98
CA ARG A 41 -9.33 -4.62 5.65
C ARG A 41 -8.13 -3.66 5.54
N GLY A 42 -7.54 -3.24 6.66
CA GLY A 42 -6.43 -2.27 6.71
C GLY A 42 -6.90 -0.81 6.75
N ALA A 43 -5.99 0.07 7.18
CA ALA A 43 -6.28 1.48 7.45
C ALA A 43 -6.74 2.27 6.21
N LEU A 44 -6.22 1.91 5.03
CA LEU A 44 -6.49 2.62 3.77
C LEU A 44 -7.70 2.07 2.99
N SER A 45 -8.35 1.00 3.44
CA SER A 45 -9.39 0.30 2.69
C SER A 45 -10.62 1.13 2.32
N ASN A 46 -10.83 2.24 3.01
CA ASN A 46 -11.93 3.16 2.75
C ASN A 46 -11.49 4.41 1.98
N ASP A 47 -10.19 4.56 1.72
CA ASP A 47 -9.64 5.76 1.13
C ASP A 47 -9.58 5.68 -0.40
N SER A 48 -9.64 6.85 -1.01
CA SER A 48 -9.20 7.15 -2.37
C SER A 48 -8.13 8.23 -2.28
N ILE A 49 -7.02 8.05 -2.95
CA ILE A 49 -5.79 8.82 -2.75
C ILE A 49 -5.50 9.63 -4.01
N TYR A 50 -5.28 10.94 -3.85
CA TYR A 50 -4.80 11.81 -4.91
C TYR A 50 -3.31 12.06 -4.69
N PHE A 51 -2.46 11.58 -5.61
CA PHE A 51 -1.00 11.69 -5.49
C PHE A 51 -0.50 12.97 -6.13
N VAL A 52 0.16 13.81 -5.35
CA VAL A 52 0.63 15.15 -5.73
C VAL A 52 2.16 15.22 -5.70
N MET A 53 2.75 15.72 -6.77
CA MET A 53 4.12 16.26 -6.75
C MET A 53 4.01 17.76 -6.45
N THR A 54 4.44 18.17 -5.26
CA THR A 54 4.19 19.52 -4.73
C THR A 54 4.72 20.61 -5.64
N ASP A 55 5.98 20.48 -6.11
CA ASP A 55 6.62 21.44 -7.02
C ASP A 55 5.87 21.68 -8.35
N ARG A 56 5.04 20.73 -8.77
CA ARG A 56 4.35 20.73 -10.07
C ARG A 56 2.86 20.99 -9.97
N PHE A 57 2.33 21.19 -8.76
CA PHE A 57 0.88 21.25 -8.59
C PHE A 57 0.30 22.67 -8.63
N GLU A 58 0.77 23.58 -7.78
CA GLU A 58 0.38 24.99 -7.78
C GLU A 58 1.44 25.83 -7.06
N ASN A 59 1.78 26.99 -7.65
CA ASN A 59 2.66 27.97 -7.04
C ASN A 59 1.82 29.04 -6.32
N GLY A 60 1.86 29.04 -4.99
CA GLY A 60 1.10 29.98 -4.17
C GLY A 60 1.94 31.13 -3.61
N ASN A 61 3.27 31.01 -3.64
CA ASN A 61 4.19 31.99 -3.09
C ASN A 61 5.48 32.08 -3.92
N THR A 62 5.51 32.95 -4.92
CA THR A 62 6.68 33.12 -5.80
C THR A 62 7.96 33.61 -5.09
N ASN A 63 7.90 34.00 -3.81
CA ASN A 63 9.10 34.44 -3.07
C ASN A 63 9.96 33.27 -2.56
N ASN A 64 9.47 32.05 -2.59
CA ASN A 64 10.21 30.85 -2.18
C ASN A 64 10.68 29.98 -3.36
N ASP A 65 10.38 30.35 -4.59
CA ASP A 65 10.71 29.57 -5.79
C ASP A 65 12.21 29.19 -5.86
N ASP A 66 13.11 30.11 -5.46
CA ASP A 66 14.55 29.90 -5.39
C ASP A 66 15.07 29.57 -3.97
N ALA A 67 14.16 29.19 -3.06
CA ALA A 67 14.45 28.93 -1.64
C ALA A 67 15.09 30.12 -0.90
N GLY A 68 15.06 31.33 -1.45
CA GLY A 68 15.82 32.50 -0.94
C GLY A 68 17.33 32.36 -1.07
N ILE A 69 17.84 31.53 -1.97
CA ILE A 69 19.24 31.21 -2.15
C ILE A 69 19.79 31.91 -3.40
N PRO A 70 20.66 32.91 -3.26
CA PRO A 70 21.25 33.58 -4.41
C PRO A 70 22.28 32.67 -5.10
N GLY A 71 22.41 32.77 -6.43
CA GLY A 71 23.45 32.06 -7.18
C GLY A 71 22.97 31.41 -8.50
N GLY A 72 21.71 31.50 -8.79
CA GLY A 72 21.12 30.98 -10.05
C GLY A 72 20.92 29.46 -10.07
N VAL A 73 20.54 28.92 -11.21
CA VAL A 73 20.07 27.56 -11.42
C VAL A 73 21.00 26.46 -10.90
N GLU A 74 22.31 26.64 -11.06
CA GLU A 74 23.34 25.69 -10.60
C GLU A 74 23.53 25.67 -9.06
N VAL A 75 22.84 26.54 -8.34
CA VAL A 75 22.92 26.66 -6.87
C VAL A 75 21.59 26.38 -6.22
N ASN A 76 20.53 27.06 -6.67
CA ASN A 76 19.16 26.90 -6.09
C ASN A 76 18.26 25.95 -6.88
N GLY A 77 18.60 25.59 -8.12
CA GLY A 77 17.85 24.63 -8.91
C GLY A 77 16.56 25.16 -9.52
N LEU A 78 16.29 26.46 -9.54
CA LEU A 78 15.11 27.05 -10.16
C LEU A 78 15.31 27.27 -11.65
N ASP A 79 14.60 26.52 -12.48
CA ASP A 79 14.44 26.78 -13.91
C ASP A 79 13.08 26.25 -14.42
N LYS A 80 12.11 27.13 -14.52
CA LYS A 80 10.72 26.78 -14.92
C LYS A 80 10.59 26.32 -16.37
N LYS A 81 11.67 26.38 -17.17
CA LYS A 81 11.69 25.96 -18.58
C LYS A 81 12.32 24.58 -18.77
N ASP A 82 13.02 24.05 -17.77
CA ASP A 82 13.66 22.76 -17.85
C ASP A 82 12.94 21.75 -16.95
N ILE A 83 12.46 20.66 -17.55
CA ILE A 83 11.69 19.60 -16.87
C ILE A 83 12.42 18.93 -15.68
N GLY A 84 13.73 19.10 -15.59
CA GLY A 84 14.60 18.55 -14.55
C GLY A 84 14.88 19.49 -13.36
N TYR A 85 14.23 20.65 -13.30
CA TYR A 85 14.51 21.69 -12.31
C TYR A 85 13.24 22.08 -11.53
N PHE A 86 13.38 22.89 -10.46
CA PHE A 86 12.23 23.39 -9.69
C PHE A 86 11.41 24.37 -10.53
N HIS A 87 10.07 24.26 -10.40
CA HIS A 87 9.11 25.15 -11.09
C HIS A 87 8.34 26.05 -10.12
N GLY A 88 8.50 25.83 -8.80
CA GLY A 88 7.99 26.72 -7.76
C GLY A 88 6.65 26.34 -7.16
N GLY A 89 6.10 25.16 -7.44
CA GLY A 89 4.94 24.67 -6.72
C GLY A 89 5.25 24.44 -5.25
N ASP A 90 4.33 24.81 -4.33
CA ASP A 90 4.60 24.93 -2.91
C ASP A 90 3.39 24.55 -2.02
N PHE A 91 3.59 24.57 -0.67
CA PHE A 91 2.52 24.24 0.29
C PHE A 91 1.39 25.24 0.28
N SER A 92 1.66 26.54 0.01
CA SER A 92 0.61 27.58 -0.12
C SER A 92 -0.26 27.31 -1.32
N GLY A 93 0.32 26.99 -2.46
CA GLY A 93 -0.37 26.61 -3.69
C GLY A 93 -1.19 25.33 -3.50
N LEU A 94 -0.58 24.27 -2.96
CA LEU A 94 -1.30 23.04 -2.66
C LEU A 94 -2.48 23.30 -1.70
N THR A 95 -2.30 24.13 -0.67
CA THR A 95 -3.37 24.52 0.26
C THR A 95 -4.54 25.16 -0.46
N SER A 96 -4.27 26.04 -1.44
CA SER A 96 -5.29 26.72 -2.22
C SER A 96 -6.14 25.77 -3.08
N ARG A 97 -5.56 24.59 -3.45
CA ARG A 97 -6.17 23.58 -4.31
C ARG A 97 -6.73 22.36 -3.58
N LEU A 98 -6.65 22.27 -2.26
CA LEU A 98 -7.21 21.13 -1.52
C LEU A 98 -8.71 20.96 -1.72
N SER A 99 -9.46 22.06 -1.89
CA SER A 99 -10.90 21.98 -2.20
C SER A 99 -11.16 21.34 -3.56
N TYR A 100 -10.32 21.58 -4.57
CA TYR A 100 -10.38 20.91 -5.87
C TYR A 100 -10.26 19.40 -5.71
N ILE A 101 -9.29 18.92 -4.93
CA ILE A 101 -9.08 17.48 -4.68
C ILE A 101 -10.27 16.86 -3.95
N ARG A 102 -10.80 17.56 -2.91
CA ARG A 102 -12.00 17.13 -2.20
C ARG A 102 -13.22 17.06 -3.13
N ASP A 103 -13.40 18.04 -4.01
CA ASP A 103 -14.55 18.14 -4.91
C ASP A 103 -14.50 17.08 -6.04
N LEU A 104 -13.33 16.54 -6.36
CA LEU A 104 -13.17 15.32 -7.16
C LEU A 104 -13.61 14.05 -6.40
N GLY A 105 -13.84 14.13 -5.08
CA GLY A 105 -14.31 13.04 -4.23
C GLY A 105 -13.21 12.19 -3.60
N PHE A 106 -11.96 12.66 -3.59
CA PHE A 106 -10.86 11.99 -2.87
C PHE A 106 -10.96 12.20 -1.35
N THR A 107 -10.39 11.26 -0.60
CA THR A 107 -10.39 11.26 0.87
C THR A 107 -9.00 11.45 1.47
N SER A 108 -7.98 11.34 0.65
CA SER A 108 -6.57 11.44 1.07
C SER A 108 -5.72 12.09 -0.01
N ILE A 109 -4.69 12.81 0.40
CA ILE A 109 -3.60 13.22 -0.48
C ILE A 109 -2.32 12.45 -0.11
N TRP A 110 -1.52 12.09 -1.10
CA TRP A 110 -0.15 11.64 -0.95
C TRP A 110 0.76 12.65 -1.62
N ILE A 111 1.74 13.19 -0.90
CA ILE A 111 2.69 14.19 -1.39
C ILE A 111 4.09 13.61 -1.45
N THR A 112 4.90 14.03 -2.44
CA THR A 112 6.32 13.71 -2.56
C THR A 112 7.10 14.16 -1.32
N PRO A 113 8.32 13.62 -1.04
CA PRO A 113 9.06 13.91 0.19
C PRO A 113 9.30 15.41 0.38
N PRO A 114 8.84 16.01 1.49
CA PRO A 114 8.92 17.44 1.71
C PRO A 114 10.19 17.91 2.43
N VAL A 115 11.16 17.02 2.69
CA VAL A 115 12.38 17.29 3.47
C VAL A 115 13.40 18.09 2.66
N VAL A 116 14.37 18.77 3.32
CA VAL A 116 15.42 19.53 2.64
C VAL A 116 16.31 18.62 1.80
N GLN A 117 16.55 19.03 0.56
CA GLN A 117 17.26 18.26 -0.45
C GLN A 117 18.72 18.70 -0.64
N ASN A 118 19.51 17.83 -1.23
CA ASN A 118 20.70 18.23 -1.97
C ASN A 118 20.23 18.75 -3.34
N TRP A 119 20.05 20.05 -3.45
CA TRP A 119 19.23 20.67 -4.50
C TRP A 119 19.69 20.38 -5.93
N ILE A 120 21.00 20.24 -6.14
CA ILE A 120 21.57 19.94 -7.47
C ILE A 120 22.43 18.69 -7.42
N GLN A 121 22.12 17.73 -8.28
CA GLN A 121 22.92 16.52 -8.51
C GLN A 121 22.84 16.13 -9.98
N ILE A 122 23.95 15.70 -10.55
CA ILE A 122 24.03 15.09 -11.89
C ILE A 122 23.31 15.96 -12.97
N GLY A 123 23.42 17.29 -12.90
CA GLY A 123 22.80 18.21 -13.87
C GLY A 123 21.27 18.23 -13.81
N SER A 124 20.69 18.06 -12.64
CA SER A 124 19.25 18.14 -12.39
C SER A 124 19.00 18.66 -10.98
N ALA A 125 17.80 19.14 -10.71
CA ALA A 125 17.38 19.58 -9.39
C ALA A 125 16.51 18.54 -8.66
N ALA A 126 16.47 18.65 -7.32
CA ALA A 126 15.79 17.72 -6.41
C ALA A 126 14.29 18.04 -6.21
N TYR A 127 13.63 18.65 -7.18
CA TYR A 127 12.22 19.05 -7.11
C TYR A 127 11.26 17.89 -6.74
N HIS A 128 11.69 16.67 -7.00
CA HIS A 128 10.93 15.45 -6.69
C HIS A 128 11.00 15.02 -5.21
N GLY A 129 12.00 15.52 -4.44
CA GLY A 129 12.09 15.28 -3.00
C GLY A 129 12.89 14.05 -2.55
N TYR A 130 13.54 13.29 -3.45
CA TYR A 130 14.19 12.01 -3.08
C TYR A 130 15.71 12.11 -2.77
N TRP A 131 16.29 13.31 -2.78
CA TRP A 131 17.72 13.52 -2.47
C TRP A 131 17.92 14.19 -1.10
N GLY A 132 17.21 13.71 -0.08
CA GLY A 132 17.17 14.33 1.25
C GLY A 132 18.52 14.44 1.93
N ILE A 133 18.79 15.60 2.58
CA ILE A 133 19.96 15.85 3.43
C ILE A 133 19.57 16.32 4.83
N ASP A 134 18.54 17.13 5.00
CA ASP A 134 17.98 17.48 6.31
C ASP A 134 16.55 16.96 6.42
N PHE A 135 16.40 15.82 7.11
CA PHE A 135 15.11 15.17 7.32
C PHE A 135 14.33 15.74 8.52
N THR A 136 14.84 16.78 9.19
CA THR A 136 14.21 17.31 10.41
C THR A 136 13.24 18.45 10.15
N THR A 137 13.27 19.02 8.94
CA THR A 137 12.45 20.15 8.51
C THR A 137 12.07 20.04 7.03
N VAL A 138 11.23 20.94 6.56
CA VAL A 138 10.77 21.00 5.16
C VAL A 138 11.73 21.78 4.27
N ASP A 139 11.72 21.48 2.96
CA ASP A 139 12.53 22.19 1.97
C ASP A 139 12.02 23.61 1.75
N PRO A 140 12.88 24.62 1.76
CA PRO A 140 12.50 26.03 1.60
C PRO A 140 11.89 26.36 0.23
N HIS A 141 12.15 25.59 -0.85
CA HIS A 141 11.44 25.72 -2.11
C HIS A 141 9.95 25.44 -1.97
N LEU A 142 9.59 24.49 -1.10
CA LEU A 142 8.21 24.11 -0.85
C LEU A 142 7.53 24.98 0.21
N GLY A 143 8.31 25.80 0.94
CA GLY A 143 7.83 26.70 1.97
C GLY A 143 8.39 26.44 3.36
N THR A 144 7.65 26.91 4.37
CA THR A 144 8.02 26.83 5.79
C THR A 144 7.27 25.70 6.51
N GLU A 145 7.77 25.31 7.70
CA GLU A 145 7.05 24.38 8.58
C GLU A 145 5.66 24.88 8.99
N SER A 146 5.49 26.21 9.08
CA SER A 146 4.19 26.83 9.38
C SER A 146 3.21 26.64 8.25
N GLU A 147 3.63 26.81 7.01
CA GLU A 147 2.82 26.59 5.80
C GLU A 147 2.48 25.10 5.64
N PHE A 148 3.45 24.22 5.89
CA PHE A 148 3.18 22.77 5.88
C PHE A 148 2.13 22.36 6.93
N LYS A 149 2.22 22.88 8.17
CA LYS A 149 1.20 22.65 9.21
C LYS A 149 -0.15 23.23 8.82
N ALA A 150 -0.18 24.42 8.21
CA ALA A 150 -1.42 25.03 7.72
C ALA A 150 -2.06 24.19 6.61
N MET A 151 -1.27 23.63 5.70
CA MET A 151 -1.72 22.73 4.64
C MET A 151 -2.35 21.46 5.25
N VAL A 152 -1.68 20.79 6.22
CA VAL A 152 -2.22 19.61 6.90
C VAL A 152 -3.53 19.95 7.65
N SER A 153 -3.55 21.06 8.40
CA SER A 153 -4.77 21.51 9.10
C SER A 153 -5.91 21.77 8.12
N ARG A 154 -5.63 22.43 6.99
CA ARG A 154 -6.64 22.70 5.96
C ARG A 154 -7.15 21.42 5.29
N ALA A 155 -6.26 20.45 5.05
CA ALA A 155 -6.66 19.13 4.55
C ALA A 155 -7.64 18.46 5.52
N HIS A 156 -7.34 18.45 6.82
CA HIS A 156 -8.22 17.89 7.85
C HIS A 156 -9.57 18.60 7.95
N GLU A 157 -9.61 19.94 7.85
CA GLU A 157 -10.87 20.69 7.80
C GLU A 157 -11.76 20.28 6.62
N LEU A 158 -11.15 19.87 5.50
CA LEU A 158 -11.84 19.38 4.32
C LEU A 158 -12.15 17.88 4.37
N GLY A 159 -11.74 17.17 5.44
CA GLY A 159 -11.91 15.73 5.59
C GLY A 159 -10.90 14.90 4.81
N LEU A 160 -9.79 15.51 4.37
CA LEU A 160 -8.70 14.85 3.65
C LEU A 160 -7.61 14.38 4.63
N LYS A 161 -7.17 13.15 4.52
CA LYS A 161 -5.95 12.66 5.19
C LYS A 161 -4.70 13.10 4.42
N VAL A 162 -3.59 13.26 5.13
CA VAL A 162 -2.30 13.60 4.54
C VAL A 162 -1.30 12.45 4.72
N ILE A 163 -0.89 11.87 3.61
CA ILE A 163 0.12 10.81 3.53
C ILE A 163 1.42 11.44 3.01
N VAL A 164 2.48 11.31 3.78
CA VAL A 164 3.79 11.88 3.41
C VAL A 164 4.69 10.78 2.87
N ASP A 165 5.34 11.06 1.75
CA ASP A 165 6.38 10.20 1.23
C ASP A 165 7.65 10.34 2.07
N ILE A 166 8.27 9.22 2.44
CA ILE A 166 9.49 9.19 3.25
C ILE A 166 10.54 8.27 2.64
N VAL A 167 11.80 8.66 2.80
CA VAL A 167 12.95 7.87 2.40
C VAL A 167 13.64 7.31 3.63
N ALA A 168 13.90 6.00 3.65
CA ALA A 168 14.60 5.31 4.73
C ALA A 168 15.85 4.55 4.26
N ASN A 169 15.99 4.35 2.95
CA ASN A 169 17.07 3.62 2.32
C ASN A 169 18.36 4.44 2.19
N HIS A 170 18.25 5.69 1.78
CA HIS A 170 19.39 6.51 1.36
C HIS A 170 19.26 7.98 1.77
N THR A 171 20.33 8.73 1.52
CA THR A 171 20.36 10.20 1.57
C THR A 171 20.88 10.74 0.25
N GLY A 172 20.82 12.06 0.04
CA GLY A 172 21.46 12.72 -1.10
C GLY A 172 22.94 12.34 -1.24
N ASP A 173 23.44 12.30 -2.47
CA ASP A 173 24.82 11.92 -2.84
C ASP A 173 25.86 12.95 -2.35
N ILE A 174 26.32 12.79 -1.13
CA ILE A 174 27.30 13.64 -0.44
C ILE A 174 28.62 12.91 -0.17
N ILE A 175 28.55 11.59 0.05
CA ILE A 175 29.70 10.76 0.41
C ILE A 175 30.35 10.26 -0.88
N LYS A 176 31.64 10.53 -1.03
CA LYS A 176 32.45 10.02 -2.11
C LYS A 176 33.43 8.96 -1.56
N ASN A 177 34.19 8.32 -2.41
CA ASN A 177 35.22 7.42 -1.96
C ASN A 177 36.61 7.89 -2.45
N SER A 178 37.65 7.49 -1.71
CA SER A 178 39.03 7.95 -1.98
C SER A 178 39.61 7.42 -3.29
N TYR A 179 38.97 6.47 -3.95
CA TYR A 179 39.45 5.86 -5.20
C TYR A 179 38.78 6.42 -6.45
N GLY A 180 37.66 7.19 -6.30
CA GLY A 180 36.88 7.67 -7.44
C GLY A 180 36.25 6.57 -8.29
N MET A 181 36.01 5.38 -7.71
CA MET A 181 35.43 4.23 -8.39
C MET A 181 34.07 3.87 -7.75
N TYR A 182 33.02 3.76 -8.55
CA TYR A 182 31.65 3.62 -8.06
C TYR A 182 31.02 2.24 -8.31
N ASN A 183 31.68 1.35 -9.09
CA ASN A 183 31.18 -0.02 -9.28
C ASN A 183 31.08 -0.78 -7.95
N TYR A 184 30.01 -1.56 -7.78
CA TYR A 184 29.75 -2.35 -6.57
C TYR A 184 30.86 -3.34 -6.24
N VAL A 185 31.17 -3.50 -4.95
CA VAL A 185 32.12 -4.51 -4.45
C VAL A 185 31.36 -5.46 -3.51
N SER A 186 31.24 -6.73 -3.90
CA SER A 186 30.50 -7.74 -3.14
C SER A 186 31.14 -8.11 -1.80
N LEU A 187 30.34 -8.70 -0.90
CA LEU A 187 30.81 -9.21 0.40
C LEU A 187 31.86 -10.32 0.24
N ASP A 188 31.72 -11.16 -0.78
CA ASP A 188 32.69 -12.21 -1.09
C ASP A 188 34.06 -11.65 -1.51
N MET A 189 34.06 -10.55 -2.26
CA MET A 189 35.31 -9.88 -2.67
C MET A 189 35.95 -9.09 -1.53
N ALA A 190 35.16 -8.42 -0.72
CA ALA A 190 35.60 -7.59 0.40
C ALA A 190 34.60 -7.62 1.57
N PRO A 191 34.69 -8.60 2.48
CA PRO A 191 33.84 -8.68 3.64
C PRO A 191 34.06 -7.47 4.57
N TYR A 192 33.03 -7.12 5.35
CA TYR A 192 33.15 -6.06 6.37
C TYR A 192 34.18 -6.44 7.45
N LYS A 193 34.87 -5.41 7.96
CA LYS A 193 35.85 -5.54 9.04
C LYS A 193 35.47 -4.65 10.22
N ASP A 194 35.77 -5.10 11.43
CA ASP A 194 35.66 -4.26 12.62
C ASP A 194 36.73 -3.15 12.66
N SER A 195 36.67 -2.25 13.62
CA SER A 195 37.65 -1.16 13.80
C SER A 195 39.10 -1.63 14.02
N ARG A 196 39.31 -2.91 14.32
CA ARG A 196 40.64 -3.54 14.42
C ARG A 196 41.08 -4.19 13.12
N GLY A 197 40.25 -4.17 12.08
CA GLY A 197 40.53 -4.81 10.77
C GLY A 197 40.21 -6.30 10.72
N ARG A 198 39.49 -6.87 11.69
CA ARG A 198 39.09 -8.27 11.71
C ARG A 198 37.75 -8.43 10.96
N VAL A 199 37.71 -9.39 10.05
CA VAL A 199 36.49 -9.74 9.31
C VAL A 199 35.40 -10.24 10.27
N PHE A 200 34.15 -9.89 10.02
CA PHE A 200 32.97 -10.42 10.69
C PHE A 200 31.86 -10.75 9.69
N GLU A 201 31.02 -11.71 10.03
CA GLU A 201 29.85 -12.09 9.26
C GLU A 201 28.68 -11.19 9.65
N LEU A 202 28.19 -10.35 8.70
CA LEU A 202 27.17 -9.33 8.94
C LEU A 202 25.88 -9.96 9.53
N ASP A 203 25.40 -11.06 8.99
CA ASP A 203 24.15 -11.73 9.38
C ASP A 203 24.10 -12.09 10.87
N LYS A 204 25.26 -12.33 11.50
CA LYS A 204 25.33 -12.61 12.94
C LYS A 204 25.03 -11.41 13.82
N PHE A 205 25.05 -10.19 13.26
CA PHE A 205 24.97 -8.94 14.02
C PHE A 205 23.81 -8.03 13.62
N ILE A 206 23.07 -8.34 12.57
CA ILE A 206 21.95 -7.52 12.09
C ILE A 206 21.00 -7.19 13.25
N GLY A 207 20.73 -5.91 13.48
CA GLY A 207 19.84 -5.40 14.52
C GLY A 207 20.30 -5.63 15.97
N LYS A 208 21.48 -6.22 16.22
CA LYS A 208 21.96 -6.56 17.57
C LYS A 208 22.73 -5.42 18.20
N GLN A 209 22.54 -5.21 19.53
CA GLN A 209 23.22 -4.14 20.29
C GLN A 209 24.75 -4.29 20.33
N ASN A 210 25.28 -5.49 20.15
CA ASN A 210 26.72 -5.77 20.09
C ASN A 210 27.26 -5.74 18.67
N PHE A 211 26.66 -4.93 17.78
CA PHE A 211 27.16 -4.72 16.42
C PHE A 211 28.63 -4.26 16.47
N PRO A 212 29.54 -4.82 15.65
CA PRO A 212 30.96 -4.48 15.69
C PRO A 212 31.18 -3.00 15.46
N LYS A 213 32.08 -2.39 16.24
CA LYS A 213 32.50 -1.00 16.00
C LYS A 213 33.23 -0.92 14.65
N LEU A 214 32.83 0.00 13.79
CA LEU A 214 33.41 0.23 12.47
C LEU A 214 34.43 1.37 12.48
N ASP A 215 35.29 1.40 11.48
CA ASP A 215 36.31 2.42 11.23
C ASP A 215 36.29 2.83 9.76
N VAL A 216 36.25 4.12 9.47
CA VAL A 216 36.11 4.69 8.12
C VAL A 216 37.17 4.18 7.13
N LYS A 217 38.39 3.90 7.61
CA LYS A 217 39.52 3.49 6.74
C LYS A 217 39.67 1.98 6.60
N LYS A 218 39.11 1.21 7.54
CA LYS A 218 39.39 -0.23 7.62
C LYS A 218 38.18 -1.11 7.34
N SER A 219 36.98 -0.62 7.59
CA SER A 219 35.77 -1.47 7.60
C SER A 219 35.15 -1.67 6.22
N PHE A 220 35.43 -0.82 5.27
CA PHE A 220 34.77 -0.76 3.97
C PHE A 220 35.72 -1.04 2.81
N PRO A 221 35.24 -1.64 1.70
CA PRO A 221 36.03 -1.81 0.49
C PRO A 221 36.33 -0.46 -0.19
N ARG A 222 35.46 0.51 0.02
CA ARG A 222 35.56 1.87 -0.49
C ARG A 222 35.58 2.84 0.69
N PRO A 223 36.76 3.22 1.21
CA PRO A 223 36.85 4.17 2.31
C PRO A 223 36.14 5.48 1.97
N PRO A 224 35.04 5.83 2.69
CA PRO A 224 34.26 7.01 2.39
C PRO A 224 35.02 8.30 2.74
N VAL A 225 34.75 9.31 1.94
CA VAL A 225 35.27 10.69 2.16
C VAL A 225 34.14 11.68 1.93
N VAL A 226 34.22 12.80 2.68
CA VAL A 226 33.30 13.92 2.53
C VAL A 226 34.08 15.22 2.54
N SER A 227 33.66 16.19 1.75
CA SER A 227 34.29 17.52 1.72
C SER A 227 34.19 18.25 3.07
N LYS A 228 35.08 19.17 3.36
CA LYS A 228 35.02 19.94 4.62
C LYS A 228 33.72 20.73 4.76
N VAL A 229 33.17 21.23 3.65
CA VAL A 229 31.93 22.01 3.62
C VAL A 229 30.74 21.12 3.97
N ASN A 230 30.72 19.85 3.50
CA ASN A 230 29.60 18.94 3.66
C ASN A 230 29.69 18.06 4.92
N LYS A 231 30.74 18.20 5.74
CA LYS A 231 31.02 17.29 6.86
C LYS A 231 29.86 17.12 7.85
N ASN A 232 29.04 18.16 8.04
CA ASN A 232 27.90 18.15 8.98
C ASN A 232 26.61 18.64 8.32
N ILE A 233 26.48 18.47 7.02
CA ILE A 233 25.32 18.99 6.27
C ILE A 233 24.05 18.18 6.52
N LYS A 234 24.21 16.88 6.79
CA LYS A 234 23.05 16.00 6.99
C LYS A 234 22.46 16.13 8.39
N LYS A 235 21.13 16.07 8.48
CA LYS A 235 20.40 16.06 9.75
C LYS A 235 19.30 14.97 9.73
N PRO A 236 19.10 14.30 10.87
CA PRO A 236 19.77 14.46 12.17
C PRO A 236 21.23 14.03 12.17
N ALA A 237 21.98 14.43 13.20
CA ALA A 237 23.45 14.34 13.27
C ALA A 237 24.05 12.94 13.04
N PHE A 238 23.34 11.85 13.37
CA PHE A 238 23.83 10.48 13.13
C PHE A 238 24.05 10.18 11.65
N LEU A 239 23.41 10.91 10.73
CA LEU A 239 23.58 10.78 9.28
C LEU A 239 24.95 11.35 8.79
N ASN A 240 25.72 12.03 9.65
CA ASN A 240 27.07 12.48 9.31
C ASN A 240 28.16 11.47 9.70
N ASP A 241 27.82 10.39 10.40
CA ASP A 241 28.77 9.31 10.65
C ASP A 241 28.89 8.42 9.42
N LEU A 242 30.03 8.50 8.73
CA LEU A 242 30.31 7.77 7.51
C LEU A 242 30.28 6.24 7.70
N THR A 243 30.35 5.75 8.94
CA THR A 243 30.17 4.32 9.26
C THR A 243 28.70 3.88 9.30
N ASN A 244 27.76 4.80 9.15
CA ASN A 244 26.33 4.53 9.03
C ASN A 244 25.87 4.31 7.58
N TYR A 245 26.82 4.12 6.66
CA TYR A 245 26.58 3.84 5.25
C TYR A 245 27.32 2.57 4.82
N HIS A 246 26.80 1.87 3.81
CA HIS A 246 27.40 0.64 3.31
C HIS A 246 28.73 0.85 2.62
N ASN A 247 28.90 1.96 1.91
CA ASN A 247 30.15 2.38 1.24
C ASN A 247 30.73 1.29 0.31
N ARG A 248 29.87 0.65 -0.49
CA ARG A 248 30.25 -0.47 -1.37
C ARG A 248 30.21 -0.14 -2.85
N GLY A 249 29.74 1.07 -3.22
CA GLY A 249 29.54 1.54 -4.60
C GLY A 249 28.14 1.25 -5.10
N ASP A 250 27.87 1.65 -6.35
CA ASP A 250 26.54 1.73 -6.94
C ASP A 250 25.87 0.36 -7.09
N SER A 251 24.60 0.30 -6.73
CA SER A 251 23.75 -0.88 -6.89
C SER A 251 23.64 -1.30 -8.37
N THR A 252 23.68 -2.60 -8.61
CA THR A 252 23.29 -3.20 -9.89
C THR A 252 21.81 -3.63 -9.89
N PHE A 253 21.07 -3.29 -8.82
CA PHE A 253 19.67 -3.67 -8.60
C PHE A 253 19.41 -5.18 -8.61
N SER A 254 20.46 -5.97 -8.35
CA SER A 254 20.42 -7.44 -8.38
C SER A 254 21.22 -8.03 -7.21
N GLY A 255 20.71 -9.13 -6.64
CA GLY A 255 21.36 -9.84 -5.56
C GLY A 255 21.62 -8.95 -4.33
N GLU A 256 22.79 -9.13 -3.69
CA GLU A 256 23.14 -8.37 -2.47
C GLU A 256 23.31 -6.87 -2.72
N SER A 257 23.69 -6.47 -3.95
CA SER A 257 23.87 -5.06 -4.29
C SER A 257 22.57 -4.25 -4.24
N SER A 258 21.42 -4.94 -4.37
CA SER A 258 20.11 -4.27 -4.23
C SER A 258 19.80 -3.85 -2.77
N ILE A 259 20.56 -4.38 -1.80
CA ILE A 259 20.42 -4.03 -0.36
C ILE A 259 21.60 -3.19 0.14
N TYR A 260 22.81 -3.37 -0.42
CA TYR A 260 24.05 -2.79 0.12
C TYR A 260 24.72 -1.83 -0.84
N GLY A 261 24.14 -1.54 -1.97
CA GLY A 261 24.70 -0.63 -2.99
C GLY A 261 23.96 0.69 -3.08
N ASP A 262 24.71 1.74 -3.41
CA ASP A 262 24.21 3.09 -3.57
C ASP A 262 23.11 3.15 -4.65
N PHE A 263 21.94 3.66 -4.31
CA PHE A 263 20.78 3.73 -5.20
C PHE A 263 20.96 4.87 -6.21
N PHE A 264 21.37 4.57 -7.44
CA PHE A 264 21.74 5.59 -8.44
C PHE A 264 22.76 6.61 -7.92
N GLY A 265 23.74 6.16 -7.13
CA GLY A 265 24.77 7.00 -6.53
C GLY A 265 24.35 7.71 -5.24
N LEU A 266 23.12 7.56 -4.76
CA LEU A 266 22.64 8.11 -3.49
C LEU A 266 23.23 7.31 -2.33
N ASP A 267 23.66 8.00 -1.27
CA ASP A 267 24.38 7.41 -0.13
C ASP A 267 23.53 6.38 0.63
N ASP A 268 23.81 5.10 0.47
CA ASP A 268 23.03 3.98 0.99
C ASP A 268 23.27 3.75 2.48
N LEU A 269 22.19 3.79 3.28
CA LEU A 269 22.25 3.69 4.75
C LEU A 269 22.48 2.25 5.21
N PHE A 270 23.38 2.06 6.18
CA PHE A 270 23.67 0.77 6.80
C PHE A 270 22.52 0.37 7.76
N THR A 271 21.39 0.00 7.20
CA THR A 271 20.14 -0.26 7.93
C THR A 271 20.18 -1.48 8.85
N GLU A 272 21.19 -2.33 8.76
CA GLU A 272 21.49 -3.42 9.70
C GLU A 272 22.03 -2.93 11.06
N LYS A 273 22.53 -1.67 11.11
CA LYS A 273 23.08 -1.11 12.35
C LYS A 273 21.98 -0.60 13.29
N PRO A 274 22.01 -1.00 14.58
CA PRO A 274 21.01 -0.55 15.56
C PRO A 274 20.96 0.98 15.74
N GLU A 275 22.05 1.69 15.49
CA GLU A 275 22.12 3.14 15.57
C GLU A 275 21.29 3.79 14.45
N VAL A 276 21.42 3.29 13.21
CA VAL A 276 20.63 3.74 12.06
C VAL A 276 19.16 3.45 12.28
N VAL A 277 18.82 2.22 12.69
CA VAL A 277 17.43 1.83 13.01
C VAL A 277 16.80 2.77 14.04
N LYS A 278 17.50 3.03 15.17
CA LYS A 278 17.01 3.94 16.23
C LYS A 278 16.89 5.38 15.73
N GLY A 279 17.86 5.84 14.95
CA GLY A 279 17.89 7.18 14.38
C GLY A 279 16.67 7.42 13.47
N MET A 280 16.42 6.49 12.54
CA MET A 280 15.29 6.55 11.61
C MET A 280 13.93 6.44 12.32
N ILE A 281 13.79 5.54 13.30
CA ILE A 281 12.57 5.45 14.13
C ILE A 281 12.30 6.78 14.84
N LYS A 282 13.31 7.36 15.49
CA LYS A 282 13.16 8.63 16.21
C LYS A 282 12.77 9.77 15.25
N LEU A 283 13.42 9.83 14.11
CA LEU A 283 13.18 10.84 13.08
C LEU A 283 11.73 10.79 12.60
N TRP A 284 11.30 9.67 12.02
CA TRP A 284 9.97 9.57 11.42
C TRP A 284 8.83 9.50 12.44
N SER A 285 9.10 9.05 13.68
CA SER A 285 8.17 9.21 14.79
C SER A 285 7.91 10.67 15.12
N SER A 286 8.93 11.55 15.01
CA SER A 286 8.77 12.98 15.30
C SER A 286 7.90 13.72 14.30
N TRP A 287 7.88 13.31 13.02
CA TRP A 287 7.02 13.89 11.99
C TRP A 287 5.54 13.70 12.30
N ILE A 288 5.13 12.53 12.79
CA ILE A 288 3.74 12.24 13.18
C ILE A 288 3.25 13.24 14.21
N THR A 289 4.05 13.47 15.26
CA THR A 289 3.66 14.35 16.37
C THR A 289 3.85 15.84 16.09
N LYS A 290 4.79 16.19 15.20
CA LYS A 290 5.12 17.56 14.84
C LYS A 290 4.13 18.16 13.85
N PHE A 291 3.67 17.34 12.89
CA PHE A 291 2.91 17.79 11.73
C PHE A 291 1.48 17.20 11.65
N ASP A 292 1.11 16.30 12.56
CA ASP A 292 -0.22 15.68 12.63
C ASP A 292 -0.63 14.90 11.36
N ILE A 293 0.32 14.30 10.67
CA ILE A 293 0.10 13.54 9.43
C ILE A 293 -0.63 12.22 9.69
N ASP A 294 -1.21 11.60 8.63
CA ASP A 294 -2.09 10.44 8.72
C ASP A 294 -1.51 9.17 8.11
N GLY A 295 -0.34 9.23 7.49
CA GLY A 295 0.28 8.06 6.89
C GLY A 295 1.64 8.32 6.28
N TYR A 296 2.29 7.21 5.88
CA TYR A 296 3.53 7.20 5.12
C TYR A 296 3.42 6.34 3.86
N ARG A 297 3.90 6.86 2.74
CA ARG A 297 4.45 6.05 1.66
C ARG A 297 5.94 5.92 1.92
N ILE A 298 6.48 4.71 1.85
CA ILE A 298 7.90 4.46 2.09
C ILE A 298 8.58 4.13 0.77
N ASP A 299 9.44 5.05 0.35
CA ASP A 299 10.24 4.95 -0.87
C ASP A 299 11.20 3.77 -0.82
N THR A 300 11.42 3.12 -1.98
CA THR A 300 12.43 2.08 -2.19
C THR A 300 12.47 0.99 -1.12
N ALA A 301 11.31 0.60 -0.56
CA ALA A 301 11.23 -0.39 0.53
C ALA A 301 11.88 -1.74 0.18
N LYS A 302 11.95 -2.08 -1.11
CA LYS A 302 12.58 -3.31 -1.63
C LYS A 302 14.09 -3.36 -1.38
N HIS A 303 14.74 -2.20 -1.16
CA HIS A 303 16.19 -2.03 -1.06
C HIS A 303 16.71 -1.98 0.37
N VAL A 304 15.85 -2.27 1.37
CA VAL A 304 16.19 -2.27 2.80
C VAL A 304 15.95 -3.66 3.38
N ASN A 305 16.82 -4.08 4.30
CA ASN A 305 16.77 -5.41 4.91
C ASN A 305 15.49 -5.64 5.77
N PRO A 306 14.96 -6.88 5.81
CA PRO A 306 13.72 -7.21 6.53
C PRO A 306 13.74 -6.89 8.03
N GLU A 307 14.89 -7.03 8.67
CA GLU A 307 15.04 -6.78 10.11
C GLU A 307 14.84 -5.31 10.46
N PHE A 308 15.26 -4.40 9.57
CA PHE A 308 14.97 -2.98 9.72
C PHE A 308 13.46 -2.74 9.74
N TRP A 309 12.71 -3.26 8.77
CA TRP A 309 11.27 -3.09 8.69
C TRP A 309 10.55 -3.68 9.90
N ASN A 310 10.96 -4.86 10.35
CA ASN A 310 10.40 -5.52 11.52
C ASN A 310 10.64 -4.75 12.83
N ALA A 311 11.68 -3.90 12.87
CA ALA A 311 11.90 -2.98 13.98
C ALA A 311 11.21 -1.63 13.80
N PHE A 312 11.24 -1.07 12.58
CA PHE A 312 10.76 0.27 12.25
C PHE A 312 9.23 0.37 12.25
N ILE A 313 8.55 -0.44 11.44
CA ILE A 313 7.09 -0.34 11.22
C ILE A 313 6.30 -0.45 12.52
N PRO A 314 6.53 -1.44 13.42
CA PRO A 314 5.77 -1.52 14.67
C PRO A 314 5.95 -0.30 15.57
N LYS A 315 7.13 0.34 15.56
CA LYS A 315 7.41 1.54 16.37
C LYS A 315 6.73 2.78 15.83
N ILE A 316 6.71 2.95 14.51
CA ILE A 316 5.95 4.02 13.85
C ILE A 316 4.46 3.87 14.15
N MET A 317 3.90 2.67 14.00
CA MET A 317 2.49 2.39 14.31
C MET A 317 2.16 2.58 15.80
N GLU A 318 3.11 2.25 16.71
CA GLU A 318 2.96 2.53 18.14
C GLU A 318 2.89 4.05 18.40
N THR A 319 3.77 4.83 17.77
CA THR A 319 3.77 6.30 17.88
C THR A 319 2.49 6.90 17.35
N ALA A 320 2.04 6.49 16.17
CA ALA A 320 0.79 6.96 15.57
C ALA A 320 -0.43 6.71 16.49
N ARG A 321 -0.53 5.49 17.06
CA ARG A 321 -1.61 5.18 18.01
C ARG A 321 -1.55 6.03 19.28
N LYS A 322 -0.36 6.31 19.83
CA LYS A 322 -0.18 7.20 20.96
C LYS A 322 -0.55 8.65 20.65
N ALA A 323 -0.35 9.09 19.41
CA ALA A 323 -0.78 10.38 18.89
C ALA A 323 -2.28 10.46 18.54
N GLY A 324 -3.04 9.36 18.75
CA GLY A 324 -4.49 9.32 18.47
C GLY A 324 -4.83 8.91 17.02
N LYS A 325 -3.83 8.66 16.16
CA LYS A 325 -4.01 8.26 14.76
C LYS A 325 -4.25 6.75 14.66
N LYS A 326 -5.50 6.32 14.87
CA LYS A 326 -5.88 4.89 14.89
C LYS A 326 -5.78 4.24 13.50
N ASP A 327 -6.09 5.01 12.45
CA ASP A 327 -6.10 4.60 11.05
C ASP A 327 -4.90 5.16 10.28
N PHE A 328 -3.72 5.20 10.93
CA PHE A 328 -2.48 5.64 10.29
C PHE A 328 -2.09 4.65 9.18
N GLY A 329 -2.05 5.15 7.94
CA GLY A 329 -1.75 4.34 6.76
C GLY A 329 -0.24 4.22 6.53
N ILE A 330 0.26 3.01 6.30
CA ILE A 330 1.64 2.80 5.80
C ILE A 330 1.58 1.87 4.61
N PHE A 331 2.26 2.26 3.54
CA PHE A 331 2.51 1.38 2.40
C PHE A 331 3.91 1.59 1.83
N GLY A 332 4.55 0.48 1.48
CA GLY A 332 5.89 0.48 0.90
C GLY A 332 5.87 0.44 -0.62
N GLU A 333 6.84 1.11 -1.22
CA GLU A 333 7.16 0.87 -2.61
C GLU A 333 8.05 -0.36 -2.73
N VAL A 334 7.48 -1.42 -3.25
CA VAL A 334 8.17 -2.63 -3.65
C VAL A 334 8.03 -2.76 -5.16
N TYR A 335 9.00 -2.24 -5.91
CA TYR A 335 8.93 -2.20 -7.37
C TYR A 335 9.04 -3.62 -7.96
N ASP A 336 7.94 -4.33 -7.94
CA ASP A 336 7.79 -5.70 -8.44
C ASP A 336 6.31 -6.00 -8.72
N ALA A 337 5.99 -6.57 -9.88
CA ALA A 337 4.62 -6.94 -10.20
C ALA A 337 4.25 -8.37 -9.77
N ASN A 338 5.18 -9.11 -9.15
CA ASN A 338 4.94 -10.46 -8.67
C ASN A 338 4.24 -10.42 -7.30
N PRO A 339 2.98 -10.88 -7.17
CA PRO A 339 2.23 -10.86 -5.91
C PRO A 339 2.91 -11.64 -4.78
N TYR A 340 3.66 -12.70 -5.11
CA TYR A 340 4.42 -13.46 -4.11
C TYR A 340 5.55 -12.62 -3.50
N MET A 341 6.26 -11.83 -4.30
CA MET A 341 7.28 -10.91 -3.80
C MET A 341 6.64 -9.81 -2.95
N LEU A 342 5.61 -9.14 -3.47
CA LEU A 342 4.89 -8.08 -2.77
C LEU A 342 4.36 -8.54 -1.41
N SER A 343 3.77 -9.74 -1.36
CA SER A 343 3.17 -10.27 -0.13
C SER A 343 4.18 -10.64 0.96
N THR A 344 5.47 -10.88 0.63
CA THR A 344 6.50 -11.12 1.66
C THR A 344 6.65 -9.91 2.59
N PHE A 345 6.50 -8.70 2.10
CA PHE A 345 6.55 -7.47 2.91
C PHE A 345 5.41 -7.41 3.92
N VAL A 346 4.21 -7.84 3.52
CA VAL A 346 3.03 -7.90 4.39
C VAL A 346 3.10 -9.07 5.37
N GLN A 347 3.49 -10.27 4.91
CA GLN A 347 3.49 -11.49 5.70
C GLN A 347 4.69 -11.62 6.65
N GLU A 348 5.86 -11.10 6.26
CA GLU A 348 7.13 -11.35 6.97
C GLU A 348 7.84 -10.08 7.44
N GLN A 349 7.56 -8.90 6.85
CA GLN A 349 8.31 -7.66 7.11
C GLN A 349 7.47 -6.57 7.79
N SER A 350 6.36 -6.94 8.40
CA SER A 350 5.50 -6.05 9.21
C SER A 350 4.82 -4.91 8.46
N PHE A 351 4.91 -4.82 7.14
CA PHE A 351 4.19 -3.79 6.38
C PHE A 351 2.68 -3.99 6.49
N PRO A 352 1.92 -2.94 6.82
CA PRO A 352 0.46 -2.99 6.71
C PRO A 352 -0.01 -3.13 5.27
N SER A 353 0.70 -2.53 4.31
CA SER A 353 0.37 -2.57 2.90
C SER A 353 1.59 -2.26 2.03
N VAL A 354 1.47 -2.52 0.74
CA VAL A 354 2.43 -2.13 -0.31
C VAL A 354 1.67 -1.58 -1.51
N LEU A 355 2.32 -0.76 -2.34
CA LEU A 355 1.79 -0.36 -3.65
C LEU A 355 1.52 -1.60 -4.50
N ASP A 356 0.33 -1.70 -5.08
CA ASP A 356 -0.08 -2.86 -5.87
C ASP A 356 0.41 -2.77 -7.32
N PHE A 357 1.68 -3.05 -7.53
CA PHE A 357 2.28 -3.15 -8.87
C PHE A 357 1.69 -4.31 -9.69
N GLY A 358 1.14 -5.34 -9.04
CA GLY A 358 0.38 -6.38 -9.70
C GLY A 358 -0.88 -5.80 -10.35
N PHE A 359 -1.63 -4.96 -9.63
CA PHE A 359 -2.78 -4.25 -10.15
C PHE A 359 -2.39 -3.29 -11.28
N GLN A 360 -1.32 -2.52 -11.10
CA GLN A 360 -0.80 -1.63 -12.14
C GLN A 360 -0.59 -2.40 -13.46
N ARG A 361 0.12 -3.51 -13.40
CA ARG A 361 0.43 -4.32 -14.59
C ARG A 361 -0.80 -4.94 -15.24
N HIS A 362 -1.68 -5.56 -14.44
CA HIS A 362 -2.78 -6.36 -14.95
C HIS A 362 -4.04 -5.52 -15.23
N GLY A 363 -4.34 -4.53 -14.39
CA GLY A 363 -5.41 -3.58 -14.59
C GLY A 363 -5.17 -2.70 -15.82
N LEU A 364 -3.95 -2.17 -15.96
CA LEU A 364 -3.56 -1.42 -17.15
C LEU A 364 -3.62 -2.28 -18.42
N ALA A 365 -3.13 -3.53 -18.36
CA ALA A 365 -3.20 -4.44 -19.52
C ALA A 365 -4.65 -4.65 -19.97
N PHE A 366 -5.58 -4.86 -19.03
CA PHE A 366 -7.00 -5.02 -19.33
C PHE A 366 -7.62 -3.76 -19.97
N ALA A 367 -7.31 -2.57 -19.43
CA ALA A 367 -7.89 -1.31 -19.94
C ALA A 367 -7.37 -0.95 -21.34
N LYS A 368 -6.08 -1.18 -21.60
CA LYS A 368 -5.45 -0.73 -22.84
C LYS A 368 -5.63 -1.68 -24.05
N THR A 369 -5.93 -2.97 -23.81
CA THR A 369 -6.08 -3.96 -24.89
C THR A 369 -7.11 -5.03 -24.55
N ASP A 370 -7.68 -5.66 -25.59
CA ASP A 370 -8.61 -6.78 -25.47
C ASP A 370 -7.91 -8.08 -25.02
N GLY A 371 -8.71 -9.03 -24.50
CA GLY A 371 -8.26 -10.41 -24.22
C GLY A 371 -7.38 -10.57 -22.96
N GLN A 372 -7.36 -9.61 -22.03
CA GLN A 372 -6.51 -9.64 -20.85
C GLN A 372 -7.25 -10.10 -19.57
N VAL A 373 -8.48 -10.57 -19.67
CA VAL A 373 -9.29 -11.06 -18.53
C VAL A 373 -8.59 -12.11 -17.68
N PRO A 374 -7.89 -13.13 -18.24
CA PRO A 374 -7.19 -14.12 -17.42
C PRO A 374 -6.21 -13.49 -16.41
N ARG A 375 -5.53 -12.40 -16.78
CA ARG A 375 -4.59 -11.70 -15.91
C ARG A 375 -5.27 -11.04 -14.70
N LEU A 376 -6.48 -10.49 -14.90
CA LEU A 376 -7.26 -9.94 -13.77
C LEU A 376 -7.80 -11.04 -12.85
N ILE A 377 -8.19 -12.19 -13.40
CA ILE A 377 -8.60 -13.36 -12.62
C ILE A 377 -7.44 -13.82 -11.74
N ASP A 378 -6.25 -13.97 -12.32
CA ASP A 378 -5.05 -14.40 -11.60
C ASP A 378 -4.70 -13.42 -10.48
N LEU A 379 -4.73 -12.11 -10.77
CA LEU A 379 -4.50 -11.06 -9.79
C LEU A 379 -5.49 -11.18 -8.60
N PHE A 380 -6.79 -11.24 -8.88
CA PHE A 380 -7.81 -11.28 -7.82
C PHE A 380 -7.82 -12.60 -7.05
N ASN A 381 -7.47 -13.73 -7.67
CA ASN A 381 -7.29 -15.01 -6.99
C ASN A 381 -6.06 -15.04 -6.06
N GLN A 382 -5.11 -14.15 -6.26
CA GLN A 382 -3.90 -14.03 -5.42
C GLN A 382 -4.03 -12.99 -4.30
N ASP A 383 -5.17 -12.32 -4.19
CA ASP A 383 -5.41 -11.32 -3.14
C ASP A 383 -5.30 -11.85 -1.71
N ASP A 384 -5.54 -13.15 -1.52
CA ASP A 384 -5.42 -13.83 -0.23
C ASP A 384 -3.97 -13.96 0.27
N LEU A 385 -2.96 -13.80 -0.62
CA LEU A 385 -1.55 -13.67 -0.24
C LEU A 385 -1.30 -12.50 0.72
N TYR A 386 -2.10 -11.43 0.62
CA TYR A 386 -1.99 -10.24 1.46
C TYR A 386 -2.84 -10.31 2.73
N THR A 387 -3.59 -11.42 2.93
CA THR A 387 -4.48 -11.56 4.08
C THR A 387 -3.72 -12.02 5.31
N THR A 388 -3.79 -11.21 6.37
CA THR A 388 -3.23 -11.49 7.70
C THR A 388 -4.29 -11.25 8.79
N ALA A 389 -3.89 -11.33 10.04
CA ALA A 389 -4.76 -10.99 11.17
C ALA A 389 -5.21 -9.51 11.19
N THR A 390 -4.50 -8.61 10.48
CA THR A 390 -4.69 -7.16 10.54
C THR A 390 -4.85 -6.48 9.18
N GLN A 391 -4.66 -7.21 8.08
CA GLN A 391 -4.60 -6.66 6.73
C GLN A 391 -5.22 -7.60 5.69
N SER A 392 -5.59 -7.01 4.53
CA SER A 392 -6.00 -7.73 3.32
C SER A 392 -5.78 -6.86 2.08
N ALA A 393 -5.98 -7.42 0.89
CA ALA A 393 -5.86 -6.70 -0.38
C ALA A 393 -6.78 -5.47 -0.51
N TYR A 394 -7.82 -5.38 0.31
CA TYR A 394 -8.69 -4.18 0.34
C TYR A 394 -8.00 -2.91 0.81
N GLY A 395 -6.95 -3.01 1.61
CA GLY A 395 -6.15 -1.88 2.08
C GLY A 395 -4.93 -1.57 1.23
N MET A 396 -4.74 -2.25 0.10
CA MET A 396 -3.60 -1.97 -0.80
C MET A 396 -3.90 -0.76 -1.67
N PRO A 397 -2.99 0.24 -1.75
CA PRO A 397 -3.08 1.29 -2.75
C PRO A 397 -2.92 0.71 -4.16
N THR A 398 -3.97 0.84 -4.99
CA THR A 398 -3.99 0.41 -6.38
C THR A 398 -3.78 1.61 -7.31
N PHE A 399 -3.05 1.45 -8.39
CA PHE A 399 -2.72 2.51 -9.32
C PHE A 399 -2.50 1.97 -10.74
N LEU A 400 -2.45 2.86 -11.73
CA LEU A 400 -2.21 2.48 -13.14
C LEU A 400 -1.01 3.19 -13.77
N GLY A 401 -0.57 4.31 -13.19
CA GLY A 401 0.61 5.08 -13.56
C GLY A 401 1.09 5.92 -12.40
N ASN A 402 2.33 6.41 -12.46
CA ASN A 402 2.90 7.29 -11.44
C ASN A 402 4.04 8.15 -12.01
N HIS A 403 4.71 8.89 -11.14
CA HIS A 403 5.78 9.82 -11.47
C HIS A 403 7.10 9.16 -11.94
N ASP A 404 7.27 7.84 -11.74
CA ASP A 404 8.46 7.08 -12.15
C ASP A 404 8.23 6.25 -13.41
N MET A 405 7.07 5.56 -13.47
CA MET A 405 6.75 4.65 -14.58
C MET A 405 6.19 5.37 -15.81
N GLY A 406 5.59 6.54 -15.61
CA GLY A 406 4.81 7.25 -16.62
C GLY A 406 3.32 7.26 -16.31
N ARG A 407 2.58 8.05 -17.07
CA ARG A 407 1.15 8.25 -16.92
C ARG A 407 0.34 7.14 -17.58
N VAL A 408 -0.81 6.83 -17.01
CA VAL A 408 -1.75 5.88 -17.61
C VAL A 408 -2.14 6.30 -19.05
N GLY A 409 -2.28 7.60 -19.28
CA GLY A 409 -2.55 8.18 -20.60
C GLY A 409 -1.51 7.84 -21.66
N SER A 410 -0.21 7.89 -21.30
CA SER A 410 0.90 7.54 -22.20
C SER A 410 0.82 6.07 -22.67
N PHE A 411 0.59 5.15 -21.71
CA PHE A 411 0.49 3.74 -22.03
C PHE A 411 -0.71 3.40 -22.90
N ILE A 412 -1.85 4.09 -22.71
CA ILE A 412 -3.07 3.89 -23.50
C ILE A 412 -2.91 4.50 -24.89
N HIS A 413 -2.46 5.76 -24.97
CA HIS A 413 -2.26 6.47 -26.25
C HIS A 413 -1.31 5.70 -27.18
N SER A 414 -0.21 5.18 -26.64
CA SER A 414 0.70 4.31 -27.36
C SER A 414 0.03 3.01 -27.86
N ALA A 415 -0.83 2.40 -27.05
CA ALA A 415 -1.52 1.15 -27.42
C ALA A 415 -2.65 1.34 -28.44
N THR A 416 -3.21 2.54 -28.55
CA THR A 416 -4.26 2.91 -29.51
C THR A 416 -3.69 3.53 -30.80
N TYR A 417 -2.37 3.58 -30.93
CA TYR A 417 -1.68 4.15 -32.10
C TYR A 417 -2.11 5.59 -32.42
N GLY A 418 -2.47 6.37 -31.39
CA GLY A 418 -2.87 7.75 -31.52
C GLY A 418 -4.33 7.99 -31.97
N ASP A 419 -5.18 6.96 -31.99
CA ASP A 419 -6.62 7.13 -32.18
C ASP A 419 -7.21 7.84 -30.96
N GLU A 420 -7.64 9.09 -31.13
CA GLU A 420 -8.08 9.96 -30.02
C GLU A 420 -9.37 9.47 -29.34
N GLU A 421 -10.36 9.00 -30.12
CA GLU A 421 -11.62 8.49 -29.59
C GLU A 421 -11.41 7.20 -28.82
N LEU A 422 -10.66 6.27 -29.38
CA LEU A 422 -10.31 5.01 -28.75
C LEU A 422 -9.47 5.25 -27.49
N THR A 423 -8.51 6.19 -27.53
CA THR A 423 -7.69 6.58 -26.39
C THR A 423 -8.54 7.10 -25.23
N LEU A 424 -9.49 7.99 -25.52
CA LEU A 424 -10.40 8.52 -24.50
C LEU A 424 -11.26 7.41 -23.87
N ARG A 425 -11.89 6.56 -24.70
CA ARG A 425 -12.75 5.46 -24.21
C ARG A 425 -11.96 4.47 -23.35
N ARG A 426 -10.75 4.09 -23.75
CA ARG A 426 -9.88 3.18 -22.96
C ARG A 426 -9.39 3.85 -21.69
N SER A 427 -9.13 5.16 -21.69
CA SER A 427 -8.76 5.90 -20.49
C SER A 427 -9.93 5.98 -19.50
N MET A 428 -11.16 6.15 -19.99
CA MET A 428 -12.36 6.05 -19.15
C MET A 428 -12.54 4.65 -18.58
N LEU A 429 -12.31 3.58 -19.35
CA LEU A 429 -12.33 2.21 -18.85
C LEU A 429 -11.22 1.98 -17.81
N ALA A 430 -10.05 2.58 -17.95
CA ALA A 430 -8.97 2.51 -16.97
C ALA A 430 -9.39 3.10 -15.62
N ASN A 431 -10.05 4.27 -15.63
CA ASN A 431 -10.64 4.84 -14.42
C ASN A 431 -11.67 3.90 -13.79
N ASP A 432 -12.56 3.30 -14.59
CA ASP A 432 -13.56 2.36 -14.09
C ASP A 432 -12.91 1.14 -13.43
N VAL A 433 -11.86 0.55 -14.04
CA VAL A 433 -11.08 -0.56 -13.47
C VAL A 433 -10.46 -0.13 -12.14
N LEU A 434 -9.87 1.05 -12.07
CA LEU A 434 -9.21 1.56 -10.87
C LEU A 434 -10.20 1.78 -9.71
N PHE A 435 -11.33 2.43 -9.98
CA PHE A 435 -12.24 2.88 -8.92
C PHE A 435 -13.27 1.83 -8.49
N PHE A 436 -13.71 0.92 -9.37
CA PHE A 436 -14.69 -0.11 -9.02
C PHE A 436 -14.08 -1.41 -8.50
N SER A 437 -12.79 -1.65 -8.71
CA SER A 437 -12.10 -2.81 -8.15
C SER A 437 -11.78 -2.63 -6.67
N ARG A 438 -11.34 -3.73 -6.02
CA ARG A 438 -10.84 -3.71 -4.64
C ARG A 438 -9.55 -2.90 -4.51
N GLY A 439 -9.25 -2.43 -3.33
CA GLY A 439 -8.08 -1.64 -2.97
C GLY A 439 -8.41 -0.17 -2.72
N ALA A 440 -7.41 0.62 -2.37
CA ALA A 440 -7.48 2.06 -2.23
C ALA A 440 -6.95 2.71 -3.53
N PRO A 441 -7.80 3.24 -4.42
CA PRO A 441 -7.35 3.78 -5.69
C PRO A 441 -6.46 5.00 -5.49
N VAL A 442 -5.35 5.04 -6.20
CA VAL A 442 -4.43 6.18 -6.29
C VAL A 442 -4.50 6.76 -7.68
N LEU A 443 -4.88 8.01 -7.79
CA LEU A 443 -4.81 8.79 -9.02
C LEU A 443 -3.59 9.72 -8.95
N TYR A 444 -2.74 9.66 -9.95
CA TYR A 444 -1.63 10.59 -10.10
C TYR A 444 -2.15 11.93 -10.66
N TYR A 445 -1.76 13.04 -10.03
CA TYR A 445 -2.25 14.38 -10.43
C TYR A 445 -2.08 14.61 -11.94
N GLY A 446 -3.06 15.24 -12.55
CA GLY A 446 -3.05 15.55 -13.98
C GLY A 446 -3.58 14.43 -14.89
N ASP A 447 -3.72 13.20 -14.41
CA ASP A 447 -4.34 12.12 -15.18
C ASP A 447 -5.82 12.42 -15.44
N GLU A 448 -6.50 13.08 -14.49
CA GLU A 448 -7.89 13.59 -14.68
C GLU A 448 -7.97 14.74 -15.69
N LYS A 449 -6.84 15.35 -16.02
CA LYS A 449 -6.72 16.42 -17.05
C LYS A 449 -6.22 15.88 -18.39
N GLY A 450 -6.08 14.56 -18.51
CA GLY A 450 -5.66 13.90 -19.74
C GLY A 450 -4.20 14.10 -20.11
N MET A 451 -3.33 14.41 -19.13
CA MET A 451 -1.88 14.47 -19.34
C MET A 451 -1.34 13.12 -19.82
N VAL A 452 -0.46 13.15 -20.80
CA VAL A 452 0.11 11.93 -21.42
C VAL A 452 1.59 11.77 -21.04
N GLY A 453 2.44 12.75 -21.31
CA GLY A 453 3.89 12.61 -21.21
C GLY A 453 4.46 11.66 -22.29
N ASP A 454 5.74 11.77 -22.54
CA ASP A 454 6.39 10.91 -23.56
C ASP A 454 6.90 9.58 -22.95
N SER A 455 7.14 9.57 -21.65
CA SER A 455 7.68 8.38 -20.92
C SER A 455 7.45 8.54 -19.41
N GLY A 456 8.18 7.78 -18.60
CA GLY A 456 8.27 7.95 -17.16
C GLY A 456 9.24 9.04 -16.72
N ASP A 457 9.46 9.14 -15.39
CA ASP A 457 10.35 10.10 -14.74
C ASP A 457 10.01 11.56 -15.14
N LYS A 458 10.98 12.39 -15.48
CA LYS A 458 10.82 13.83 -15.76
C LYS A 458 9.68 14.13 -16.74
N ALA A 459 9.53 13.33 -17.80
CA ALA A 459 8.51 13.51 -18.82
C ALA A 459 7.06 13.31 -18.30
N ALA A 460 6.87 12.60 -17.18
CA ALA A 460 5.56 12.40 -16.56
C ALA A 460 5.25 13.40 -15.43
N ARG A 461 6.08 14.44 -15.24
CA ARG A 461 6.00 15.35 -14.09
C ARG A 461 5.61 16.77 -14.50
N GLN A 462 4.60 16.86 -15.39
CA GLN A 462 4.09 18.12 -15.96
C GLN A 462 3.47 19.01 -14.88
N ASP A 463 3.48 20.34 -15.15
CA ASP A 463 2.85 21.32 -14.29
C ASP A 463 1.31 21.32 -14.42
N MET A 464 0.62 21.47 -13.28
CA MET A 464 -0.83 21.73 -13.26
C MET A 464 -1.17 23.22 -13.43
N PHE A 465 -0.29 24.12 -12.94
CA PHE A 465 -0.37 25.56 -13.16
C PHE A 465 0.19 25.93 -14.57
N PRO A 466 0.15 27.21 -15.02
CA PRO A 466 0.71 27.61 -16.31
C PRO A 466 2.19 27.24 -16.43
N THR A 467 2.53 26.39 -17.40
CA THR A 467 3.89 25.91 -17.61
C THR A 467 4.70 26.82 -18.52
N GLU A 468 6.00 26.97 -18.22
CA GLU A 468 6.97 27.62 -19.10
C GLU A 468 7.71 26.62 -20.02
N VAL A 469 7.50 25.29 -19.83
CA VAL A 469 8.06 24.24 -20.68
C VAL A 469 7.27 24.17 -21.98
N VAL A 470 7.91 24.49 -23.09
CA VAL A 470 7.26 24.63 -24.42
C VAL A 470 6.65 23.29 -24.87
N GLU A 471 7.35 22.19 -24.65
CA GLU A 471 6.89 20.86 -25.02
C GLU A 471 5.59 20.48 -24.29
N TRP A 472 5.41 20.90 -23.05
CA TRP A 472 4.20 20.64 -22.28
C TRP A 472 3.04 21.57 -22.67
N GLN A 473 3.32 22.75 -23.19
CA GLN A 473 2.28 23.64 -23.73
C GLN A 473 1.61 23.06 -24.97
N GLU A 474 2.39 22.35 -25.79
CA GLU A 474 1.96 21.74 -27.05
C GLU A 474 1.57 20.27 -26.93
N GLU A 475 1.79 19.67 -25.75
CA GLU A 475 1.54 18.25 -25.50
C GLU A 475 0.10 17.85 -25.82
N TYR A 476 -0.06 16.71 -26.51
CA TYR A 476 -1.36 16.06 -26.68
C TYR A 476 -2.01 15.77 -25.33
N ARG A 477 -3.30 16.03 -25.22
CA ARG A 477 -4.09 15.72 -24.02
C ARG A 477 -5.32 14.92 -24.37
N ILE A 478 -5.55 13.82 -23.63
CA ILE A 478 -6.72 12.98 -23.82
C ILE A 478 -7.98 13.78 -23.46
N GLY A 479 -8.93 13.88 -24.41
CA GLY A 479 -10.22 14.51 -24.17
C GLY A 479 -10.21 16.04 -24.13
N SER A 480 -9.10 16.69 -24.44
CA SER A 480 -9.02 18.14 -24.58
C SER A 480 -7.92 18.57 -25.55
N SER A 481 -7.94 19.83 -25.99
CA SER A 481 -6.83 20.42 -26.75
C SER A 481 -5.59 20.61 -25.84
N PRO A 482 -4.40 20.79 -26.43
CA PRO A 482 -3.19 21.21 -25.71
C PRO A 482 -3.44 22.44 -24.83
N ILE A 483 -2.68 22.52 -23.70
CA ILE A 483 -2.96 23.52 -22.66
C ILE A 483 -2.52 24.92 -23.03
N GLY A 484 -1.44 25.08 -23.81
CA GLY A 484 -0.81 26.35 -24.10
C GLY A 484 -0.29 26.99 -22.77
N LEU A 485 -0.56 28.29 -22.63
CA LEU A 485 -0.17 29.07 -21.43
C LEU A 485 -1.27 29.06 -20.33
N ARG A 486 -2.30 28.22 -20.44
CA ARG A 486 -3.39 28.15 -19.46
C ARG A 486 -3.02 27.26 -18.28
N SER A 487 -3.68 27.46 -17.15
CA SER A 487 -3.67 26.49 -16.07
C SER A 487 -4.51 25.25 -16.44
N SER A 488 -4.02 24.06 -16.08
CA SER A 488 -4.78 22.81 -16.23
C SER A 488 -6.06 22.81 -15.37
N PHE A 489 -6.08 23.57 -14.29
CA PHE A 489 -7.26 23.73 -13.44
C PHE A 489 -8.43 24.41 -14.17
N ASP A 490 -8.14 25.28 -15.15
CA ASP A 490 -9.14 26.05 -15.91
C ASP A 490 -9.77 25.24 -17.06
N VAL A 491 -9.26 24.02 -17.32
CA VAL A 491 -9.74 23.18 -18.42
C VAL A 491 -10.65 22.08 -17.88
N ILE A 492 -11.88 22.04 -18.39
CA ILE A 492 -12.80 20.93 -18.12
C ILE A 492 -12.40 19.75 -19.01
N ASN A 493 -12.27 18.56 -18.40
CA ASN A 493 -11.89 17.34 -19.10
C ASN A 493 -12.91 16.21 -18.84
N PRO A 494 -13.28 15.41 -19.86
CA PRO A 494 -14.20 14.29 -19.70
C PRO A 494 -13.76 13.27 -18.64
N LEU A 495 -12.44 13.03 -18.48
CA LEU A 495 -11.90 12.13 -17.46
C LEU A 495 -12.15 12.68 -16.05
N GLN A 496 -11.98 13.99 -15.84
CA GLN A 496 -12.30 14.65 -14.58
C GLN A 496 -13.77 14.49 -14.22
N ILE A 497 -14.67 14.76 -15.19
CA ILE A 497 -16.11 14.61 -15.00
C ILE A 497 -16.45 13.19 -14.60
N GLN A 498 -15.91 12.20 -15.33
CA GLN A 498 -16.14 10.79 -15.03
C GLN A 498 -15.69 10.40 -13.62
N ILE A 499 -14.44 10.78 -13.22
CA ILE A 499 -13.89 10.48 -11.90
C ILE A 499 -14.78 11.06 -10.79
N THR A 500 -15.23 12.30 -10.95
CA THR A 500 -16.14 12.94 -9.99
C THR A 500 -17.44 12.15 -9.88
N GLN A 501 -18.07 11.78 -11.02
CA GLN A 501 -19.29 10.97 -11.04
C GLN A 501 -19.12 9.59 -10.38
N ILE A 502 -17.99 8.91 -10.63
CA ILE A 502 -17.68 7.62 -10.01
C ILE A 502 -17.56 7.78 -8.49
N ASN A 503 -16.80 8.76 -8.01
CA ASN A 503 -16.61 9.00 -6.58
C ASN A 503 -17.93 9.37 -5.90
N GLU A 504 -18.79 10.20 -6.51
CA GLU A 504 -20.13 10.48 -6.01
C GLU A 504 -21.03 9.22 -5.97
N LEU A 505 -20.95 8.37 -6.99
CA LEU A 505 -21.69 7.11 -7.03
C LEU A 505 -21.25 6.18 -5.89
N ILE A 506 -19.94 6.05 -5.66
CA ILE A 506 -19.35 5.26 -4.58
C ILE A 506 -19.76 5.83 -3.21
N ALA A 507 -19.73 7.14 -3.03
CA ALA A 507 -20.14 7.78 -1.79
C ALA A 507 -21.62 7.47 -1.41
N ARG A 508 -22.48 7.45 -2.42
CA ARG A 508 -23.91 7.08 -2.27
C ARG A 508 -24.13 5.58 -2.11
N ASN A 509 -23.19 4.74 -2.55
CA ASN A 509 -23.27 3.27 -2.53
C ASN A 509 -22.01 2.65 -1.91
N PRO A 510 -21.88 2.67 -0.57
CA PRO A 510 -20.65 2.27 0.11
C PRO A 510 -20.15 0.85 -0.21
N ALA A 511 -21.02 -0.06 -0.64
CA ALA A 511 -20.62 -1.40 -1.07
C ALA A 511 -19.61 -1.37 -2.22
N LEU A 512 -19.67 -0.38 -3.11
CA LEU A 512 -18.74 -0.23 -4.22
C LEU A 512 -17.28 0.06 -3.76
N ARG A 513 -17.07 0.58 -2.54
CA ARG A 513 -15.75 0.76 -1.91
C ARG A 513 -15.50 -0.27 -0.81
N LYS A 514 -16.44 -0.41 0.12
CA LYS A 514 -16.28 -1.18 1.36
C LYS A 514 -16.73 -2.64 1.23
N GLY A 515 -17.37 -3.01 0.13
CA GLY A 515 -17.94 -4.32 -0.06
C GLY A 515 -16.91 -5.40 -0.39
N THR A 516 -17.28 -6.65 -0.09
CA THR A 516 -16.58 -7.83 -0.58
C THR A 516 -16.61 -7.86 -2.11
N GLN A 517 -15.49 -8.19 -2.74
CA GLN A 517 -15.41 -8.42 -4.19
C GLN A 517 -15.42 -9.92 -4.47
N GLN A 518 -16.46 -10.41 -5.14
CA GLN A 518 -16.58 -11.82 -5.54
C GLN A 518 -16.70 -11.95 -7.05
N LEU A 519 -15.76 -12.63 -7.69
CA LEU A 519 -15.83 -12.92 -9.12
C LEU A 519 -17.07 -13.77 -9.44
N ARG A 520 -17.79 -13.42 -10.51
CA ARG A 520 -19.04 -14.07 -10.91
C ARG A 520 -18.99 -14.75 -12.26
N LYS A 521 -18.50 -14.04 -13.27
CA LYS A 521 -18.49 -14.51 -14.65
C LYS A 521 -17.39 -13.82 -15.44
N THR A 522 -16.86 -14.53 -16.41
CA THR A 522 -15.88 -13.99 -17.36
C THR A 522 -16.17 -14.49 -18.76
N SER A 523 -15.75 -13.70 -19.73
CA SER A 523 -15.56 -14.09 -21.12
C SER A 523 -14.09 -13.85 -21.51
N ARG A 524 -13.81 -13.85 -22.81
CA ARG A 524 -12.49 -13.47 -23.31
C ARG A 524 -12.12 -12.04 -22.93
N SER A 525 -13.10 -11.11 -22.95
CA SER A 525 -12.87 -9.66 -22.90
C SER A 525 -13.65 -8.95 -21.81
N ALA A 526 -14.63 -9.64 -21.19
CA ALA A 526 -15.43 -9.08 -20.13
C ALA A 526 -15.29 -9.86 -18.82
N ILE A 527 -15.33 -9.11 -17.72
CA ILE A 527 -15.28 -9.64 -16.37
C ILE A 527 -16.43 -9.05 -15.54
N ALA A 528 -17.12 -9.91 -14.80
CA ALA A 528 -18.17 -9.52 -13.88
C ALA A 528 -17.84 -9.95 -12.45
N PHE A 529 -17.99 -9.05 -11.49
CA PHE A 529 -17.85 -9.34 -10.08
C PHE A 529 -18.88 -8.61 -9.24
N SER A 530 -19.33 -9.25 -8.15
CA SER A 530 -20.18 -8.61 -7.16
C SER A 530 -19.37 -7.73 -6.22
N ARG A 531 -19.94 -6.59 -5.82
CA ARG A 531 -19.55 -5.82 -4.65
C ARG A 531 -20.67 -5.94 -3.63
N TYR A 532 -20.37 -6.47 -2.44
CA TYR A 532 -21.39 -6.83 -1.47
C TYR A 532 -21.08 -6.25 -0.08
N LEU A 533 -22.08 -5.63 0.51
CA LEU A 533 -22.00 -5.09 1.88
C LEU A 533 -23.39 -5.08 2.51
N ASP A 534 -23.53 -5.59 3.75
CA ASP A 534 -24.73 -5.49 4.58
C ASP A 534 -26.03 -5.92 3.83
N GLY A 535 -25.99 -7.05 3.17
CA GLY A 535 -27.12 -7.60 2.41
C GLY A 535 -27.31 -7.02 1.01
N GLN A 536 -26.67 -5.91 0.67
CA GLN A 536 -26.83 -5.27 -0.63
C GLN A 536 -25.77 -5.74 -1.63
N GLU A 537 -26.23 -6.34 -2.74
CA GLU A 537 -25.37 -6.76 -3.86
C GLU A 537 -25.38 -5.72 -4.99
N PHE A 538 -24.20 -5.43 -5.51
CA PHE A 538 -23.95 -4.70 -6.75
C PHE A 538 -23.20 -5.60 -7.71
N LEU A 539 -23.48 -5.52 -8.99
CA LEU A 539 -22.77 -6.24 -10.03
C LEU A 539 -22.02 -5.24 -10.90
N VAL A 540 -20.71 -5.31 -10.90
CA VAL A 540 -19.81 -4.52 -11.76
C VAL A 540 -19.39 -5.40 -12.93
N ILE A 541 -19.60 -4.92 -14.16
CA ILE A 541 -19.27 -5.62 -15.39
C ILE A 541 -18.41 -4.70 -16.24
N LEU A 542 -17.21 -5.17 -16.59
CA LEU A 542 -16.22 -4.46 -17.39
C LEU A 542 -16.02 -5.19 -18.72
N ASN A 543 -16.09 -4.50 -19.84
CA ASN A 543 -15.79 -5.04 -21.18
C ASN A 543 -14.65 -4.25 -21.82
N SER A 544 -13.55 -4.90 -22.15
CA SER A 544 -12.37 -4.32 -22.81
C SER A 544 -12.37 -4.50 -24.35
N SER A 545 -13.34 -5.25 -24.90
CA SER A 545 -13.47 -5.46 -26.34
C SER A 545 -13.97 -4.21 -27.06
N GLU A 546 -13.58 -4.04 -28.31
CA GLU A 546 -14.14 -3.07 -29.24
C GLU A 546 -15.52 -3.51 -29.79
N ASP A 547 -15.96 -4.69 -29.44
CA ASP A 547 -17.30 -5.23 -29.67
C ASP A 547 -18.09 -5.34 -28.37
N SER A 548 -19.43 -5.34 -28.48
CA SER A 548 -20.29 -5.69 -27.35
C SER A 548 -20.15 -7.16 -26.98
N ASP A 549 -20.27 -7.48 -25.69
CA ASP A 549 -20.21 -8.84 -25.17
C ASP A 549 -21.46 -9.20 -24.38
N THR A 550 -21.94 -10.45 -24.50
CA THR A 550 -23.14 -10.91 -23.80
C THR A 550 -22.77 -11.98 -22.78
N LEU A 551 -23.19 -11.76 -21.53
CA LEU A 551 -22.86 -12.59 -20.38
C LEU A 551 -24.12 -13.04 -19.66
N ASP A 552 -24.16 -14.33 -19.27
CA ASP A 552 -25.09 -14.87 -18.29
C ASP A 552 -24.38 -14.97 -16.95
N ILE A 553 -24.74 -14.12 -15.99
CA ILE A 553 -24.01 -13.89 -14.75
C ILE A 553 -24.83 -14.43 -13.57
N PRO A 554 -24.32 -15.43 -12.82
CA PRO A 554 -24.96 -15.90 -11.62
C PRO A 554 -24.89 -14.84 -10.51
N VAL A 555 -26.03 -14.56 -9.88
CA VAL A 555 -26.19 -13.61 -8.78
C VAL A 555 -26.85 -14.27 -7.57
N THR A 556 -26.88 -13.60 -6.44
CA THR A 556 -27.36 -14.20 -5.18
C THR A 556 -28.85 -14.02 -4.96
N THR A 557 -29.45 -13.00 -5.56
CA THR A 557 -30.88 -12.68 -5.42
C THR A 557 -31.63 -12.91 -6.74
N ASP A 558 -32.90 -13.28 -6.66
CA ASP A 558 -33.83 -13.36 -7.77
C ASP A 558 -34.64 -12.06 -7.96
N SER A 559 -34.21 -10.99 -7.31
CA SER A 559 -34.87 -9.69 -7.38
C SER A 559 -34.73 -9.02 -8.75
N SER A 560 -35.52 -7.98 -8.97
CA SER A 560 -35.23 -7.04 -10.04
C SER A 560 -33.97 -6.24 -9.74
N TRP A 561 -33.27 -5.83 -10.78
CA TRP A 561 -32.06 -5.04 -10.73
C TRP A 561 -32.28 -3.69 -11.38
N GLU A 562 -31.51 -2.69 -11.02
CA GLU A 562 -31.46 -1.38 -11.67
C GLU A 562 -30.04 -1.04 -12.10
N GLN A 563 -29.91 -0.44 -13.28
CA GLN A 563 -28.64 0.08 -13.75
C GLN A 563 -28.42 1.46 -13.14
N ILE A 564 -27.26 1.63 -12.50
CA ILE A 564 -26.88 2.87 -11.81
C ILE A 564 -25.66 3.56 -12.44
N TYR A 565 -24.96 2.88 -13.38
CA TYR A 565 -23.80 3.42 -14.10
C TYR A 565 -23.63 2.75 -15.46
N GLY A 566 -23.05 3.45 -16.45
CA GLY A 566 -22.57 2.89 -17.71
C GLY A 566 -23.53 2.94 -18.90
N GLY A 567 -24.45 3.88 -18.95
CA GLY A 567 -25.38 4.07 -20.08
C GLY A 567 -26.54 3.05 -20.09
N ASN A 568 -27.19 2.85 -21.24
CA ASN A 568 -28.38 1.99 -21.36
C ASN A 568 -28.01 0.60 -21.87
N ALA A 569 -27.48 -0.27 -21.01
CA ALA A 569 -27.23 -1.67 -21.36
C ALA A 569 -28.55 -2.44 -21.39
N LYS A 570 -28.67 -3.38 -22.33
CA LYS A 570 -29.82 -4.30 -22.38
C LYS A 570 -29.57 -5.48 -21.45
N PHE A 571 -30.43 -5.69 -20.47
CA PHE A 571 -30.34 -6.84 -19.56
C PHE A 571 -31.71 -7.38 -19.19
N SER A 572 -31.73 -8.64 -18.78
CA SER A 572 -32.89 -9.33 -18.23
C SER A 572 -32.49 -10.15 -17.00
N VAL A 573 -33.46 -10.45 -16.14
CA VAL A 573 -33.22 -11.23 -14.92
C VAL A 573 -34.19 -12.43 -14.93
N ALA A 574 -33.66 -13.62 -14.80
CA ALA A 574 -34.42 -14.85 -14.69
C ALA A 574 -33.91 -15.71 -13.53
N GLY A 575 -34.68 -15.78 -12.44
CA GLY A 575 -34.19 -16.38 -11.19
C GLY A 575 -32.92 -15.66 -10.70
N LYS A 576 -31.90 -16.43 -10.32
CA LYS A 576 -30.59 -15.92 -9.87
C LYS A 576 -29.59 -15.78 -11.03
N MET A 577 -30.05 -15.32 -12.20
CA MET A 577 -29.26 -15.12 -13.40
C MET A 577 -29.56 -13.76 -14.00
N VAL A 578 -28.53 -12.96 -14.24
CA VAL A 578 -28.59 -11.71 -15.03
C VAL A 578 -27.97 -11.97 -16.39
N SER A 579 -28.78 -11.87 -17.44
CA SER A 579 -28.31 -11.90 -18.83
C SER A 579 -28.16 -10.46 -19.32
N ILE A 580 -26.97 -10.06 -19.73
CA ILE A 580 -26.65 -8.67 -20.09
C ILE A 580 -25.77 -8.59 -21.33
N THR A 581 -26.08 -7.66 -22.24
CA THR A 581 -25.19 -7.23 -23.32
C THR A 581 -24.47 -5.94 -22.90
N VAL A 582 -23.17 -6.03 -22.66
CA VAL A 582 -22.32 -4.92 -22.26
C VAL A 582 -21.73 -4.27 -23.50
N PRO A 583 -21.86 -2.94 -23.68
CA PRO A 583 -21.30 -2.25 -24.84
C PRO A 583 -19.79 -2.38 -24.94
N ALA A 584 -19.22 -2.10 -26.12
CA ALA A 584 -17.81 -2.07 -26.38
C ALA A 584 -17.07 -1.06 -25.48
N ILE A 585 -15.91 -1.44 -24.94
CA ILE A 585 -15.03 -0.60 -24.09
C ILE A 585 -15.86 0.19 -23.07
N SER A 586 -16.54 -0.52 -22.19
CA SER A 586 -17.46 0.10 -21.24
C SER A 586 -17.57 -0.66 -19.93
N THR A 587 -18.16 0.02 -18.96
CA THR A 587 -18.50 -0.54 -17.64
C THR A 587 -19.98 -0.37 -17.39
N VAL A 588 -20.62 -1.40 -16.85
CA VAL A 588 -22.00 -1.33 -16.36
C VAL A 588 -22.04 -1.70 -14.89
N VAL A 589 -22.74 -0.92 -14.08
CA VAL A 589 -23.00 -1.28 -12.68
C VAL A 589 -24.50 -1.42 -12.48
N LEU A 590 -24.87 -2.61 -12.01
CA LEU A 590 -26.23 -2.94 -11.60
C LEU A 590 -26.33 -3.03 -10.09
N LYS A 591 -27.47 -2.62 -9.54
CA LYS A 591 -27.81 -2.73 -8.11
C LYS A 591 -29.02 -3.63 -7.93
N ALA A 592 -28.94 -4.63 -7.07
CA ALA A 592 -30.09 -5.45 -6.69
C ALA A 592 -31.11 -4.61 -5.90
N LYS A 593 -32.40 -4.75 -6.20
CA LYS A 593 -33.47 -4.02 -5.49
C LYS A 593 -33.89 -4.68 -4.17
N SER A 594 -33.55 -5.97 -3.98
CA SER A 594 -33.72 -6.65 -2.71
C SER A 594 -32.39 -7.01 -2.06
N THR A 595 -32.41 -7.23 -0.76
CA THR A 595 -31.25 -7.70 -0.01
C THR A 595 -31.09 -9.21 -0.13
N PHE A 596 -29.85 -9.68 -0.08
CA PHE A 596 -29.53 -11.10 0.04
C PHE A 596 -30.00 -11.66 1.39
N THR A 597 -30.51 -12.86 1.39
CA THR A 597 -30.87 -13.59 2.60
C THR A 597 -29.94 -14.80 2.75
N ALA A 598 -29.16 -14.81 3.81
CA ALA A 598 -28.27 -15.92 4.13
C ALA A 598 -29.06 -17.12 4.67
N LYS A 599 -28.42 -18.30 4.68
CA LYS A 599 -28.98 -19.51 5.26
C LYS A 599 -29.04 -19.47 6.79
N ASP A 600 -30.02 -20.16 7.39
CA ASP A 600 -30.15 -20.32 8.84
C ASP A 600 -29.08 -21.24 9.43
N LYS A 601 -28.49 -22.11 8.63
CA LYS A 601 -27.42 -23.03 9.06
C LYS A 601 -26.33 -23.15 8.00
N ILE A 602 -25.11 -23.08 8.45
CA ILE A 602 -23.91 -23.23 7.62
C ILE A 602 -23.02 -24.36 8.15
N SER A 603 -22.14 -24.87 7.31
CA SER A 603 -21.08 -25.79 7.69
C SER A 603 -19.78 -25.35 7.02
N VAL A 604 -18.64 -25.70 7.65
CA VAL A 604 -17.32 -25.39 7.09
C VAL A 604 -16.43 -26.62 7.13
N ASN A 605 -15.76 -26.88 6.01
CA ASN A 605 -14.82 -27.99 5.88
C ASN A 605 -13.41 -27.44 5.67
N LEU A 606 -12.51 -27.67 6.66
CA LEU A 606 -11.10 -27.35 6.53
C LEU A 606 -10.42 -28.46 5.69
N ALA A 607 -9.77 -28.08 4.59
CA ALA A 607 -9.03 -28.99 3.73
C ALA A 607 -7.74 -29.48 4.39
N LYS A 608 -7.04 -30.42 3.76
CA LYS A 608 -5.68 -30.84 4.15
C LYS A 608 -4.77 -29.62 4.13
N ILE A 609 -3.94 -29.46 5.17
CA ILE A 609 -2.92 -28.42 5.25
C ILE A 609 -1.69 -28.91 4.51
N ASP A 610 -1.12 -28.10 3.66
CA ASP A 610 0.11 -28.38 2.91
C ASP A 610 0.91 -27.09 2.65
N TYR A 611 2.17 -27.26 2.28
CA TYR A 611 2.99 -26.17 1.78
C TYR A 611 2.55 -25.78 0.39
N ASP A 612 2.50 -24.48 0.15
CA ASP A 612 2.32 -23.92 -1.18
C ASP A 612 3.66 -23.48 -1.74
N PHE A 613 4.21 -24.28 -2.66
CA PHE A 613 5.54 -24.07 -3.22
C PHE A 613 5.62 -22.91 -4.23
N SER A 614 4.49 -22.30 -4.59
CA SER A 614 4.47 -21.04 -5.35
C SER A 614 4.79 -19.83 -4.46
N THR A 615 4.69 -19.99 -3.13
CA THR A 615 5.06 -19.01 -2.11
C THR A 615 6.45 -19.35 -1.55
N PRO A 616 7.05 -18.52 -0.67
CA PRO A 616 8.24 -18.87 0.10
C PRO A 616 7.98 -20.00 1.13
N ASN A 617 7.42 -21.13 0.67
CA ASN A 617 7.04 -22.30 1.49
C ASN A 617 6.06 -21.96 2.61
N TRP A 618 5.04 -21.14 2.35
CA TRP A 618 3.97 -20.90 3.33
C TRP A 618 2.98 -22.05 3.35
N LEU A 619 2.30 -22.21 4.48
CA LEU A 619 1.20 -23.16 4.61
C LEU A 619 -0.08 -22.54 4.05
N ALA A 620 -0.69 -23.18 3.08
CA ALA A 620 -1.98 -22.80 2.57
C ALA A 620 -3.11 -23.44 3.44
N LEU A 621 -3.89 -22.59 4.09
CA LEU A 621 -5.07 -22.99 4.87
C LEU A 621 -6.29 -22.74 3.99
N ARG A 622 -6.98 -23.82 3.59
CA ARG A 622 -8.10 -23.79 2.65
C ARG A 622 -9.35 -24.34 3.30
N ALA A 623 -10.50 -23.70 3.04
CA ALA A 623 -11.79 -24.21 3.52
C ALA A 623 -12.89 -23.98 2.49
N THR A 624 -13.94 -24.81 2.57
CA THR A 624 -15.18 -24.68 1.79
C THR A 624 -16.36 -24.48 2.72
N VAL A 625 -17.33 -23.66 2.29
CA VAL A 625 -18.63 -23.48 2.95
C VAL A 625 -19.71 -23.83 1.91
N PRO A 626 -20.27 -25.05 1.96
CA PRO A 626 -21.23 -25.52 0.95
C PRO A 626 -22.53 -24.72 0.94
N GLY A 627 -22.86 -24.19 -0.23
CA GLY A 627 -24.21 -23.70 -0.55
C GLY A 627 -24.61 -22.39 0.12
N ASP A 628 -23.72 -21.59 0.68
CA ASP A 628 -23.99 -20.23 1.13
C ASP A 628 -23.07 -19.24 0.41
N GLU A 629 -23.48 -17.97 0.37
CA GLU A 629 -22.80 -16.88 -0.32
C GLU A 629 -22.35 -15.84 0.69
N PHE A 630 -21.33 -15.04 0.32
CA PHE A 630 -20.81 -13.93 1.13
C PHE A 630 -20.43 -14.31 2.58
N VAL A 631 -19.94 -15.54 2.75
CA VAL A 631 -19.48 -16.05 4.05
C VAL A 631 -18.06 -15.60 4.30
N GLN A 632 -17.77 -15.22 5.53
CA GLN A 632 -16.41 -15.02 6.00
C GLN A 632 -15.88 -16.29 6.67
N VAL A 633 -14.66 -16.70 6.35
CA VAL A 633 -13.98 -17.86 6.96
C VAL A 633 -12.70 -17.39 7.63
N ASN A 634 -12.70 -17.45 8.98
CA ASN A 634 -11.57 -17.12 9.82
C ASN A 634 -10.73 -18.37 10.10
N PHE A 635 -9.44 -18.28 9.88
CA PHE A 635 -8.47 -19.33 10.19
C PHE A 635 -7.67 -18.97 11.43
N GLN A 636 -7.61 -19.90 12.39
CA GLN A 636 -6.81 -19.72 13.60
C GLN A 636 -5.91 -20.94 13.80
N ALA A 637 -4.72 -20.67 14.36
CA ALA A 637 -3.72 -21.70 14.63
C ALA A 637 -3.16 -21.57 16.05
N ARG A 638 -2.75 -22.70 16.65
CA ARG A 638 -2.01 -22.74 17.93
C ARG A 638 -0.95 -23.83 17.92
N VAL A 639 0.02 -23.74 18.79
CA VAL A 639 0.90 -24.87 19.10
C VAL A 639 0.06 -25.93 19.81
N LYS A 640 0.18 -27.19 19.40
CA LYS A 640 -0.56 -28.32 19.99
C LYS A 640 -0.37 -28.36 21.51
N GLY A 641 -1.50 -28.47 22.23
CA GLY A 641 -1.52 -28.44 23.69
C GLY A 641 -1.39 -27.04 24.32
N SER A 642 -1.27 -25.97 23.51
CA SER A 642 -1.37 -24.58 23.98
C SER A 642 -2.84 -24.17 24.07
N GLY A 643 -3.27 -23.60 25.20
CA GLY A 643 -4.64 -23.10 25.36
C GLY A 643 -4.97 -21.84 24.54
N LYS A 644 -4.02 -21.23 23.80
CA LYS A 644 -4.17 -19.94 23.16
C LYS A 644 -4.16 -20.05 21.64
N TRP A 645 -5.31 -19.77 21.01
CA TRP A 645 -5.44 -19.63 19.56
C TRP A 645 -4.94 -18.27 19.09
N GLY A 646 -4.19 -18.26 17.97
CA GLY A 646 -3.75 -17.06 17.26
C GLY A 646 -4.54 -16.88 15.96
N ASN A 647 -4.99 -15.65 15.68
CA ASN A 647 -5.61 -15.31 14.41
C ASN A 647 -4.58 -15.35 13.29
N VAL A 648 -4.83 -16.13 12.22
CA VAL A 648 -4.00 -16.16 11.00
C VAL A 648 -4.53 -15.13 10.00
N GLY A 649 -5.84 -15.14 9.75
CA GLY A 649 -6.50 -14.24 8.84
C GLY A 649 -7.93 -14.69 8.55
N THR A 650 -8.69 -13.83 7.86
CA THR A 650 -10.07 -14.13 7.47
C THR A 650 -10.23 -13.86 5.97
N SER A 651 -10.74 -14.84 5.25
CA SER A 651 -11.15 -14.73 3.85
C SER A 651 -12.65 -14.43 3.77
N ASP A 652 -13.05 -13.41 3.01
CA ASP A 652 -14.46 -13.04 2.78
C ASP A 652 -14.93 -13.39 1.38
N ARG A 653 -14.11 -14.03 0.56
CA ARG A 653 -14.41 -14.41 -0.82
C ARG A 653 -13.84 -15.78 -1.17
N ARG A 654 -14.47 -16.42 -2.14
CA ARG A 654 -14.00 -17.67 -2.73
C ARG A 654 -13.14 -17.37 -3.96
N THR A 655 -12.12 -18.20 -4.18
CA THR A 655 -11.36 -18.17 -5.42
C THR A 655 -12.26 -18.47 -6.63
N PHE A 656 -11.99 -17.83 -7.75
CA PHE A 656 -12.60 -18.17 -9.03
C PHE A 656 -11.84 -19.32 -9.68
N GLU A 657 -12.55 -20.23 -10.38
CA GLU A 657 -11.92 -21.40 -11.01
C GLU A 657 -11.06 -20.99 -12.20
N THR A 658 -9.82 -21.45 -12.21
CA THR A 658 -8.86 -21.33 -13.31
C THR A 658 -8.21 -22.69 -13.55
N ASP A 659 -7.36 -22.81 -14.55
CA ASP A 659 -6.59 -24.05 -14.80
C ASP A 659 -5.68 -24.41 -13.62
N GLU A 660 -5.19 -23.40 -12.89
CA GLU A 660 -4.24 -23.57 -11.78
C GLU A 660 -4.96 -23.58 -10.39
N VAL A 661 -6.06 -22.87 -10.25
CA VAL A 661 -6.78 -22.70 -8.98
C VAL A 661 -8.16 -23.33 -9.04
N LYS A 662 -8.39 -24.34 -8.21
CA LYS A 662 -9.73 -24.93 -8.05
C LYS A 662 -10.65 -23.94 -7.32
N GLY A 663 -11.69 -23.47 -7.99
CA GLY A 663 -12.62 -22.45 -7.48
C GLY A 663 -13.43 -22.90 -6.25
N GLY A 664 -14.06 -21.93 -5.61
CA GLY A 664 -14.94 -22.17 -4.46
C GLY A 664 -14.23 -22.31 -3.11
N LEU A 665 -12.95 -22.02 -3.01
CA LEU A 665 -12.15 -22.11 -1.79
C LEU A 665 -11.98 -20.74 -1.12
N HIS A 666 -12.17 -20.72 0.21
CA HIS A 666 -11.61 -19.66 1.07
C HIS A 666 -10.20 -20.05 1.44
N ARG A 667 -9.24 -19.13 1.31
CA ARG A 667 -7.82 -19.41 1.53
C ARG A 667 -7.15 -18.28 2.30
N VAL A 668 -6.20 -18.63 3.17
CA VAL A 668 -5.21 -17.72 3.77
C VAL A 668 -3.87 -18.44 3.90
N PHE A 669 -2.81 -17.69 4.11
CA PHE A 669 -1.47 -18.25 4.24
C PHE A 669 -0.92 -18.05 5.65
N LEU A 670 -0.22 -19.09 6.16
CA LEU A 670 0.48 -19.04 7.43
C LEU A 670 1.97 -19.23 7.18
N THR A 671 2.75 -18.23 7.59
CA THR A 671 4.23 -18.28 7.53
C THR A 671 4.77 -19.28 8.56
N PRO A 672 5.38 -20.39 8.14
CA PRO A 672 5.82 -21.43 9.07
C PRO A 672 6.99 -20.97 9.96
N ARG A 673 7.80 -20.01 9.50
CA ARG A 673 8.93 -19.44 10.27
C ARG A 673 8.54 -18.77 11.60
N LYS A 674 7.24 -18.52 11.83
CA LYS A 674 6.70 -18.10 13.13
C LYS A 674 6.79 -19.20 14.21
N PHE A 675 7.07 -20.44 13.82
CA PHE A 675 7.19 -21.60 14.70
C PHE A 675 8.58 -22.23 14.53
N LYS A 676 9.06 -22.94 15.56
CA LYS A 676 10.28 -23.74 15.43
C LYS A 676 10.03 -24.97 14.56
N SER A 677 10.99 -25.37 13.72
CA SER A 677 10.92 -26.62 12.98
C SER A 677 10.71 -27.81 13.94
N GLY A 678 9.87 -28.77 13.56
CA GLY A 678 9.44 -29.89 14.41
C GLY A 678 8.22 -29.60 15.29
N THR A 679 7.76 -28.34 15.40
CA THR A 679 6.55 -27.98 16.16
C THR A 679 5.30 -28.55 15.46
N THR A 680 4.41 -29.17 16.23
CA THR A 680 3.06 -29.53 15.76
C THR A 680 2.11 -28.40 16.10
N ILE A 681 1.40 -27.90 15.10
CA ILE A 681 0.34 -26.91 15.24
C ILE A 681 -1.03 -27.55 15.05
N GLU A 682 -2.04 -26.96 15.67
CA GLU A 682 -3.46 -27.23 15.44
C GLU A 682 -4.08 -26.04 14.70
N VAL A 683 -4.91 -26.33 13.71
CA VAL A 683 -5.59 -25.30 12.87
C VAL A 683 -7.09 -25.58 12.88
N ILE A 684 -7.88 -24.51 12.94
CA ILE A 684 -9.35 -24.54 12.84
C ILE A 684 -9.81 -23.45 11.88
N ALA A 685 -10.86 -23.76 11.11
CA ALA A 685 -11.60 -22.79 10.31
C ALA A 685 -12.96 -22.51 10.97
N ILE A 686 -13.34 -21.24 11.03
CA ILE A 686 -14.59 -20.75 11.63
C ILE A 686 -15.31 -19.94 10.56
N ALA A 687 -16.46 -20.41 10.11
CA ALA A 687 -17.29 -19.67 9.15
C ALA A 687 -18.33 -18.83 9.89
N ARG A 688 -18.62 -17.64 9.35
CA ARG A 688 -19.74 -16.78 9.78
C ARG A 688 -20.44 -16.23 8.53
N ASN A 689 -21.74 -16.37 8.46
CA ASN A 689 -22.56 -15.77 7.41
C ASN A 689 -23.19 -14.44 7.83
N GLU A 690 -24.01 -13.86 6.95
CA GLU A 690 -24.67 -12.57 7.17
C GLU A 690 -25.74 -12.61 8.29
N ASN A 691 -26.33 -13.78 8.57
CA ASN A 691 -27.23 -13.95 9.72
C ASN A 691 -26.48 -14.12 11.05
N ASN A 692 -25.15 -13.97 11.06
CA ASN A 692 -24.27 -14.24 12.20
C ASN A 692 -24.25 -15.70 12.67
N GLU A 693 -24.72 -16.64 11.86
CA GLU A 693 -24.57 -18.07 12.12
C GLU A 693 -23.09 -18.44 12.06
N ILE A 694 -22.62 -19.22 13.04
CA ILE A 694 -21.22 -19.62 13.17
C ILE A 694 -21.12 -21.15 13.05
N ALA A 695 -20.18 -21.59 12.22
CA ALA A 695 -19.80 -22.98 12.12
C ALA A 695 -18.31 -23.18 12.34
N TYR A 696 -17.94 -24.29 12.96
CA TYR A 696 -16.56 -24.70 13.22
C TYR A 696 -16.21 -25.93 12.42
N SER A 697 -15.03 -25.95 11.82
CA SER A 697 -14.47 -27.16 11.23
C SER A 697 -13.96 -28.12 12.32
N LYS A 698 -13.65 -29.35 11.93
CA LYS A 698 -12.77 -30.19 12.73
C LYS A 698 -11.38 -29.55 12.82
N VAL A 699 -10.72 -29.67 14.00
CA VAL A 699 -9.32 -29.26 14.16
C VAL A 699 -8.42 -30.22 13.35
N ARG A 700 -7.45 -29.64 12.62
CA ARG A 700 -6.40 -30.42 11.93
C ARG A 700 -5.06 -30.11 12.49
N GLU A 701 -4.25 -31.16 12.62
CA GLU A 701 -2.85 -31.05 13.05
C GLU A 701 -1.91 -30.98 11.85
N PHE A 702 -0.85 -30.22 11.99
CA PHE A 702 0.23 -30.15 11.02
C PHE A 702 1.60 -30.02 11.72
N LYS A 703 2.59 -30.82 11.28
CA LYS A 703 3.96 -30.73 11.81
C LYS A 703 4.78 -29.82 10.90
N ILE A 704 5.26 -28.71 11.47
CA ILE A 704 6.12 -27.75 10.77
C ILE A 704 7.48 -28.40 10.46
N THR A 705 7.91 -28.34 9.21
CA THR A 705 9.21 -28.85 8.75
C THR A 705 9.82 -27.84 7.78
N TYR A 706 11.01 -27.31 8.07
CA TYR A 706 11.81 -26.48 7.18
C TYR A 706 13.28 -26.50 7.57
#